data_69b5dad68d2586862aa2adc5b33b195c
#
_entry.id   69b5dad68d2586862aa2adc5b33b195c
#
_cell.length_a   1.000
_cell.length_b   1.000
_cell.length_c   1.000
_cell.angle_alpha   90.00
_cell.angle_beta   90.00
_cell.angle_gamma   90.00
#
_symmetry.space_group_name_H-M   'P 1'
#
loop_
_entity.id
_entity.type
_entity.pdbx_description
1 polymer ?
#
loop_
_entity_poly.entity_id
_entity_poly.type
_entity_poly.pdbx_seq_one_letter_code
_entity_poly.pdbx_strand_id
1 'polypeptide(L)'
;MILFEIFAKVLNMSLTASLVIVLVIAARFVLRKSPKVFSYALWAVVLFRLLCPVSLPSPVSLLGLLDAPVAQTEGITTTVEYIPYKVVEAAAENPQPDNKPQNTVAQAPTQSQQTKVDPQREPLSAAEIITYIWLAGIAVMVIVGVGSYLRFRKHLTVAVQVKDNIYLVDHIDSAFVAGLIRPRVYLPSDIPLKQMGYIIAHEKYHIRRLDHVAKHLSFAALCIHWFNPFVWVAFILSGKDLEMSCDEAVIKRLGEGIRADYSASLLSLATGRRIIAGTPLAFGEGDTKGRINNMAKWKQPKKWVSIVSFILCFTILTACAANPEQEVVISKNDGSFDVNVVQSATQPADQVEITTQNFSFTDSFTSTDGSINFSLNINEDIVSGAMPVVTVSPHLLSSGDVQRIATALFGDADFYEQGPYLDEQFSKSELQRKMNLHMPYTNGENLIALFGAERYTPDYLNTTTDVVKKFIEQWTAAYETAPDENPYGLCQWTFKNSAYYFYSEEEIAERGTSELSEGEEEICARVLIDGIPYSLSATRRDGGAYKINRFNVRITSGVSPMDIEKGIYMAQLCSVKPTDEQVASAQQKAAQMLSQMGMGEWYIDECYVEIQNKEIFMLAKDQYIIHVNAVPVINGVPAIRRPQLSNMKNDNVYTSKYALTDAQFQFAANGDLIAFDLDGAIDITETVNTNVATLSMDELMDRVKNHMTLSDSGAYSISMDTIESLEKDFGEEIVCNIDIMQLEYGLTRVKAPNTDDSYYYVPAILLSGTYNYCSVDTGMIYFSSEEMSDGPIVPLVCINAIDGSVIQLQNPDYA
;
A
#
# COMPACT_ATOMS: atom_id res chain seq x y z
N MET A 1 -20.10 -0.86 19.87
CA MET A 1 -19.04 -0.53 18.89
C MET A 1 -19.63 0.00 17.60
N ILE A 2 -20.34 -0.76 16.78
CA ILE A 2 -20.94 -0.33 15.48
C ILE A 2 -21.75 0.99 15.55
N LEU A 3 -22.55 1.21 16.58
CA LEU A 3 -23.36 2.45 16.73
C LEU A 3 -22.50 3.69 17.00
N PHE A 4 -21.37 3.53 17.67
CA PHE A 4 -20.42 4.62 17.90
C PHE A 4 -19.67 4.99 16.62
N GLU A 5 -19.29 4.02 15.82
CA GLU A 5 -18.65 4.24 14.50
C GLU A 5 -19.58 5.03 13.58
N ILE A 6 -20.87 4.66 13.52
CA ILE A 6 -21.88 5.43 12.76
C ILE A 6 -21.98 6.87 13.29
N PHE A 7 -22.00 7.07 14.62
CA PHE A 7 -22.02 8.42 15.19
C PHE A 7 -20.74 9.20 14.84
N ALA A 8 -19.56 8.58 14.90
CA ALA A 8 -18.28 9.19 14.54
C ALA A 8 -18.26 9.62 13.06
N LYS A 9 -18.75 8.77 12.15
CA LYS A 9 -18.91 9.11 10.71
C LYS A 9 -19.86 10.31 10.55
N VAL A 10 -21.00 10.32 11.24
CA VAL A 10 -21.95 11.45 11.20
C VAL A 10 -21.36 12.73 11.77
N LEU A 11 -20.58 12.64 12.84
CA LEU A 11 -19.92 13.80 13.45
C LEU A 11 -18.92 14.42 12.46
N ASN A 12 -18.14 13.59 11.79
CA ASN A 12 -17.17 14.01 10.77
C ASN A 12 -17.86 14.66 9.56
N MET A 13 -18.90 14.02 9.01
CA MET A 13 -19.73 14.62 7.95
C MET A 13 -20.30 15.97 8.37
N SER A 14 -20.67 16.10 9.65
CA SER A 14 -21.21 17.34 10.22
C SER A 14 -20.17 18.46 10.29
N LEU A 15 -18.93 18.15 10.66
CA LEU A 15 -17.82 19.10 10.73
C LEU A 15 -17.42 19.61 9.35
N THR A 16 -17.22 18.69 8.39
CA THR A 16 -16.88 19.05 7.00
C THR A 16 -18.01 19.84 6.34
N ALA A 17 -19.26 19.45 6.55
CA ALA A 17 -20.42 20.21 6.06
C ALA A 17 -20.50 21.61 6.68
N SER A 18 -20.05 21.83 7.92
CA SER A 18 -20.03 23.14 8.55
C SER A 18 -19.10 24.11 7.82
N LEU A 19 -17.93 23.67 7.39
CA LEU A 19 -17.02 24.47 6.56
C LEU A 19 -17.67 24.82 5.22
N VAL A 20 -18.28 23.84 4.55
CA VAL A 20 -18.99 24.06 3.27
C VAL A 20 -20.17 25.03 3.49
N ILE A 21 -20.91 24.95 4.58
CA ILE A 21 -22.00 25.88 4.91
C ILE A 21 -21.47 27.31 5.01
N VAL A 22 -20.34 27.53 5.69
CA VAL A 22 -19.71 28.86 5.81
C VAL A 22 -19.31 29.40 4.43
N LEU A 23 -18.71 28.56 3.57
CA LEU A 23 -18.35 28.92 2.20
C LEU A 23 -19.59 29.26 1.34
N VAL A 24 -20.65 28.47 1.46
CA VAL A 24 -21.92 28.73 0.75
C VAL A 24 -22.56 30.03 1.23
N ILE A 25 -22.51 30.34 2.54
CA ILE A 25 -22.99 31.62 3.06
C ILE A 25 -22.19 32.80 2.48
N ALA A 26 -20.86 32.68 2.40
CA ALA A 26 -19.99 33.68 1.78
C ALA A 26 -20.30 33.85 0.27
N ALA A 27 -20.40 32.73 -0.47
CA ALA A 27 -20.78 32.73 -1.89
C ALA A 27 -22.15 33.36 -2.11
N ARG A 28 -23.15 33.08 -1.26
CA ARG A 28 -24.49 33.66 -1.27
C ARG A 28 -24.44 35.19 -1.08
N PHE A 29 -23.51 35.68 -0.26
CA PHE A 29 -23.31 37.14 -0.10
C PHE A 29 -22.76 37.79 -1.40
N VAL A 30 -21.84 37.11 -2.07
CA VAL A 30 -21.31 37.56 -3.39
C VAL A 30 -22.43 37.54 -4.44
N LEU A 31 -23.22 36.47 -4.48
CA LEU A 31 -24.35 36.26 -5.42
C LEU A 31 -25.63 37.05 -5.09
N ARG A 32 -25.59 37.94 -4.11
CA ARG A 32 -26.79 38.68 -3.67
C ARG A 32 -27.52 39.47 -4.78
N LYS A 33 -26.79 39.86 -5.83
CA LYS A 33 -27.30 40.58 -7.01
C LYS A 33 -27.64 39.68 -8.20
N SER A 34 -27.40 38.38 -8.07
CA SER A 34 -27.67 37.35 -9.07
C SER A 34 -29.03 36.71 -8.85
N PRO A 35 -29.61 36.01 -9.86
CA PRO A 35 -30.85 35.23 -9.68
C PRO A 35 -30.76 34.25 -8.49
N LYS A 36 -31.79 34.20 -7.66
CA LYS A 36 -31.82 33.37 -6.44
C LYS A 36 -31.74 31.86 -6.70
N VAL A 37 -31.99 31.42 -7.92
CA VAL A 37 -31.80 30.02 -8.30
C VAL A 37 -30.40 29.56 -8.11
N PHE A 38 -29.36 30.42 -8.30
CA PHE A 38 -27.95 30.05 -8.08
C PHE A 38 -27.67 29.91 -6.58
N SER A 39 -28.16 30.85 -5.74
CA SER A 39 -28.03 30.71 -4.27
C SER A 39 -28.72 29.46 -3.75
N TYR A 40 -29.89 29.11 -4.32
CA TYR A 40 -30.59 27.89 -3.97
C TYR A 40 -29.82 26.63 -4.41
N ALA A 41 -29.25 26.61 -5.61
CA ALA A 41 -28.49 25.47 -6.12
C ALA A 41 -27.25 25.15 -5.27
N LEU A 42 -26.59 26.15 -4.68
CA LEU A 42 -25.44 25.93 -3.79
C LEU A 42 -25.79 25.08 -2.53
N TRP A 43 -27.03 25.11 -2.08
CA TRP A 43 -27.44 24.29 -0.93
C TRP A 43 -27.51 22.79 -1.27
N ALA A 44 -27.50 22.41 -2.56
CA ALA A 44 -27.47 21.01 -2.98
C ALA A 44 -26.15 20.33 -2.55
N VAL A 45 -25.01 21.04 -2.60
CA VAL A 45 -23.73 20.46 -2.15
C VAL A 45 -23.71 20.28 -0.62
N VAL A 46 -24.33 21.19 0.15
CA VAL A 46 -24.45 21.02 1.60
C VAL A 46 -25.31 19.78 1.92
N LEU A 47 -26.42 19.63 1.20
CA LEU A 47 -27.30 18.48 1.38
C LEU A 47 -26.59 17.16 1.00
N PHE A 48 -25.82 17.17 -0.08
CA PHE A 48 -24.98 16.04 -0.51
C PHE A 48 -23.99 15.66 0.61
N ARG A 49 -23.23 16.62 1.13
CA ARG A 49 -22.24 16.40 2.20
C ARG A 49 -22.84 15.91 3.51
N LEU A 50 -24.10 16.26 3.80
CA LEU A 50 -24.80 15.81 5.02
C LEU A 50 -25.43 14.43 4.90
N LEU A 51 -25.74 13.96 3.68
CA LEU A 51 -26.49 12.70 3.47
C LEU A 51 -25.67 11.62 2.77
N CYS A 52 -24.60 11.98 2.03
CA CYS A 52 -23.83 11.05 1.24
C CYS A 52 -22.45 10.81 1.89
N PRO A 53 -22.18 9.61 2.39
CA PRO A 53 -20.89 9.26 2.98
C PRO A 53 -19.80 9.00 1.92
N VAL A 54 -20.10 9.07 0.62
CA VAL A 54 -19.16 8.81 -0.46
C VAL A 54 -18.19 9.97 -0.65
N SER A 55 -16.90 9.66 -0.72
CA SER A 55 -15.80 10.58 -1.03
C SER A 55 -15.60 10.57 -2.55
N LEU A 56 -15.61 11.73 -3.18
CA LEU A 56 -15.21 11.90 -4.59
C LEU A 56 -13.83 12.55 -4.61
N PRO A 57 -12.73 11.79 -4.87
CA PRO A 57 -11.38 12.37 -4.94
C PRO A 57 -11.27 13.33 -6.13
N SER A 58 -10.62 14.47 -5.94
CA SER A 58 -10.36 15.43 -7.00
C SER A 58 -9.23 16.39 -6.64
N PRO A 59 -8.29 16.66 -7.58
CA PRO A 59 -7.19 17.59 -7.36
C PRO A 59 -7.67 19.06 -7.16
N VAL A 60 -8.95 19.39 -7.45
CA VAL A 60 -9.53 20.73 -7.33
C VAL A 60 -10.47 20.83 -6.13
N SER A 61 -10.03 20.38 -4.94
CA SER A 61 -10.82 20.51 -3.72
C SER A 61 -10.48 21.79 -2.96
N LEU A 62 -11.52 22.61 -2.63
CA LEU A 62 -11.36 23.79 -1.76
C LEU A 62 -11.02 23.43 -0.30
N LEU A 63 -11.29 22.21 0.12
CA LEU A 63 -10.96 21.73 1.45
C LEU A 63 -9.45 21.47 1.63
N GLY A 64 -8.71 21.18 0.56
CA GLY A 64 -7.26 21.04 0.57
C GLY A 64 -6.49 22.37 0.76
N LEU A 65 -7.17 23.53 0.66
CA LEU A 65 -6.57 24.84 0.91
C LEU A 65 -6.67 25.28 2.38
N LEU A 66 -7.39 24.53 3.21
CA LEU A 66 -7.57 24.80 4.63
C LEU A 66 -6.73 23.79 5.41
N ASP A 67 -5.50 24.16 5.80
CA ASP A 67 -4.71 23.43 6.77
C ASP A 67 -5.43 23.54 8.13
N ALA A 68 -6.34 22.61 8.41
CA ALA A 68 -6.97 22.52 9.71
C ALA A 68 -6.00 21.83 10.68
N PRO A 69 -5.65 22.42 11.82
CA PRO A 69 -4.82 21.76 12.82
C PRO A 69 -5.56 20.53 13.36
N VAL A 70 -4.94 19.38 13.22
CA VAL A 70 -5.42 18.12 13.83
C VAL A 70 -5.15 18.24 15.32
N ALA A 71 -6.18 18.35 16.14
CA ALA A 71 -6.04 18.21 17.58
C ALA A 71 -5.71 16.74 17.87
N GLN A 72 -4.48 16.46 18.26
CA GLN A 72 -4.12 15.18 18.86
C GLN A 72 -4.78 15.11 20.23
N THR A 73 -5.84 14.33 20.32
CA THR A 73 -6.41 13.95 21.62
C THR A 73 -5.95 12.53 21.90
N GLU A 74 -5.01 12.40 22.80
CA GLU A 74 -4.58 11.10 23.32
C GLU A 74 -5.80 10.30 23.79
N GLY A 75 -5.97 9.08 23.26
CA GLY A 75 -6.88 8.08 23.80
C GLY A 75 -8.19 7.81 23.06
N ILE A 76 -8.43 8.38 21.86
CA ILE A 76 -9.59 7.99 21.03
C ILE A 76 -9.08 7.77 19.61
N THR A 77 -8.73 6.53 19.28
CA THR A 77 -8.46 6.08 17.91
C THR A 77 -9.77 5.94 17.16
N THR A 78 -10.31 7.05 16.67
CA THR A 78 -11.30 7.04 15.62
C THR A 78 -10.64 7.54 14.35
N THR A 79 -10.47 6.66 13.41
CA THR A 79 -10.11 7.01 12.03
C THR A 79 -11.17 7.97 11.50
N VAL A 80 -10.82 9.24 11.42
CA VAL A 80 -11.69 10.28 10.90
C VAL A 80 -11.50 10.29 9.37
N GLU A 81 -12.23 9.42 8.69
CA GLU A 81 -12.16 9.09 7.26
C GLU A 81 -12.39 10.27 6.28
N TYR A 82 -12.75 11.45 6.78
CA TYR A 82 -13.17 12.58 5.92
C TYR A 82 -12.41 13.88 6.15
N ILE A 83 -11.42 13.88 7.03
CA ILE A 83 -10.46 14.98 7.15
C ILE A 83 -9.28 14.60 6.26
N PRO A 84 -8.85 15.46 5.32
CA PRO A 84 -7.65 15.19 4.55
C PRO A 84 -6.48 15.08 5.52
N TYR A 85 -5.99 13.85 5.67
CA TYR A 85 -4.76 13.57 6.36
C TYR A 85 -3.62 14.03 5.44
N LYS A 86 -3.19 15.27 5.61
CA LYS A 86 -1.79 15.55 5.35
C LYS A 86 -1.08 15.00 6.58
N VAL A 87 -0.34 13.93 6.43
CA VAL A 87 0.76 13.63 7.35
C VAL A 87 1.77 14.75 7.06
N VAL A 88 1.57 15.87 7.72
CA VAL A 88 2.62 16.85 7.85
C VAL A 88 3.67 16.13 8.67
N GLU A 89 4.87 15.94 8.13
CA GLU A 89 6.05 15.79 8.95
C GLU A 89 5.90 16.82 10.07
N ALA A 90 5.66 16.34 11.29
CA ALA A 90 5.74 17.18 12.45
C ALA A 90 7.20 17.61 12.51
N ALA A 91 7.48 18.82 12.04
CA ALA A 91 8.70 19.50 12.40
C ALA A 91 8.79 19.38 13.92
N ALA A 92 9.84 18.74 14.39
CA ALA A 92 10.10 18.51 15.80
C ALA A 92 10.14 19.87 16.51
N GLU A 93 9.01 20.31 17.04
CA GLU A 93 9.01 21.36 18.06
C GLU A 93 9.54 20.74 19.34
N ASN A 94 10.72 21.16 19.72
CA ASN A 94 11.36 20.84 20.99
C ASN A 94 10.40 21.12 22.17
N PRO A 95 9.99 20.13 22.93
CA PRO A 95 9.42 20.40 24.25
C PRO A 95 10.56 20.72 25.22
N GLN A 96 10.57 21.94 25.71
CA GLN A 96 11.40 22.29 26.87
C GLN A 96 11.01 21.42 28.06
N PRO A 97 11.99 20.92 28.83
CA PRO A 97 11.71 20.09 29.99
C PRO A 97 11.25 20.93 31.17
N ASP A 98 10.01 20.79 31.56
CA ASP A 98 9.56 21.25 32.87
C ASP A 98 9.92 20.24 33.95
N ASN A 99 10.94 20.61 34.73
CA ASN A 99 11.36 19.92 35.94
C ASN A 99 10.31 20.05 37.04
N LYS A 100 9.74 18.95 37.48
CA LYS A 100 9.35 18.77 38.89
C LYS A 100 9.39 17.30 39.30
N PRO A 101 10.07 16.96 40.38
CA PRO A 101 10.13 15.58 40.90
C PRO A 101 8.95 15.27 41.82
N GLN A 102 8.29 14.14 41.63
CA GLN A 102 7.49 13.53 42.67
C GLN A 102 7.88 12.07 42.89
N ASN A 103 8.45 11.86 44.04
CA ASN A 103 8.67 10.57 44.67
C ASN A 103 7.36 9.82 44.83
N THR A 104 7.32 8.56 44.44
CA THR A 104 6.46 7.59 45.13
C THR A 104 7.09 6.19 45.11
N VAL A 105 7.07 5.63 46.28
CA VAL A 105 7.68 4.44 46.86
C VAL A 105 7.21 3.15 46.17
N ALA A 106 8.14 2.24 45.95
CA ALA A 106 7.93 0.86 45.50
C ALA A 106 7.15 0.03 46.56
N GLN A 107 6.20 -0.77 46.10
CA GLN A 107 5.71 -1.95 46.82
C GLN A 107 5.65 -3.17 45.91
N ALA A 108 6.16 -4.27 46.46
CA ALA A 108 6.36 -5.57 45.80
C ALA A 108 5.04 -6.35 45.57
N PRO A 109 5.09 -7.41 44.73
CA PRO A 109 3.90 -8.08 44.20
C PRO A 109 3.34 -9.11 45.17
N THR A 110 2.04 -9.05 45.36
CA THR A 110 1.28 -10.08 46.08
C THR A 110 0.53 -10.96 45.08
N GLN A 111 0.64 -12.26 45.26
CA GLN A 111 0.00 -13.33 44.48
C GLN A 111 -1.52 -13.13 44.35
N SER A 112 -2.01 -13.23 43.15
CA SER A 112 -3.44 -13.19 42.85
C SER A 112 -4.06 -14.57 42.96
N GLN A 113 -5.01 -14.72 43.87
CA GLN A 113 -5.99 -15.81 43.91
C GLN A 113 -7.04 -15.61 42.83
N GLN A 114 -7.32 -16.66 42.06
CA GLN A 114 -8.45 -16.73 41.15
C GLN A 114 -9.77 -16.66 41.91
N THR A 115 -10.48 -15.57 41.80
CA THR A 115 -11.89 -15.44 42.21
C THR A 115 -12.77 -15.47 40.96
N LYS A 116 -13.72 -16.41 40.91
CA LYS A 116 -14.80 -16.42 39.91
C LYS A 116 -15.53 -15.11 39.98
N VAL A 117 -15.49 -14.35 38.88
CA VAL A 117 -16.25 -13.10 38.74
C VAL A 117 -17.60 -13.43 38.10
N ASP A 118 -18.64 -13.12 38.83
CA ASP A 118 -20.05 -12.99 38.41
C ASP A 118 -20.14 -11.89 37.34
N PRO A 119 -20.94 -11.96 36.27
CA PRO A 119 -20.99 -10.96 35.24
C PRO A 119 -21.65 -9.67 35.74
N GLN A 120 -20.88 -8.81 36.40
CA GLN A 120 -21.28 -7.44 36.64
C GLN A 120 -21.27 -6.68 35.30
N ARG A 121 -22.41 -6.03 34.98
CA ARG A 121 -22.50 -5.11 33.85
C ARG A 121 -21.45 -4.03 34.00
N GLU A 122 -20.50 -3.99 33.04
CA GLU A 122 -19.55 -2.90 32.98
C GLU A 122 -20.28 -1.54 32.85
N PRO A 123 -19.79 -0.50 33.51
CA PRO A 123 -20.40 0.83 33.38
C PRO A 123 -20.25 1.30 31.93
N LEU A 124 -21.33 1.84 31.34
CA LEU A 124 -21.37 2.36 29.98
C LEU A 124 -20.19 3.32 29.76
N SER A 125 -19.46 3.12 28.69
CA SER A 125 -18.37 4.01 28.30
C SER A 125 -18.92 5.42 27.96
N ALA A 126 -18.10 6.46 28.11
CA ALA A 126 -18.47 7.82 27.73
C ALA A 126 -18.92 7.92 26.26
N ALA A 127 -18.29 7.14 25.38
CA ALA A 127 -18.62 7.02 23.96
C ALA A 127 -20.04 6.47 23.72
N GLU A 128 -20.42 5.45 24.45
CA GLU A 128 -21.79 4.89 24.37
C GLU A 128 -22.84 5.87 24.86
N ILE A 129 -22.57 6.58 25.96
CA ILE A 129 -23.49 7.59 26.50
C ILE A 129 -23.76 8.70 25.47
N ILE A 130 -22.71 9.23 24.82
CA ILE A 130 -22.80 10.26 23.78
C ILE A 130 -23.62 9.74 22.59
N THR A 131 -23.37 8.50 22.16
CA THR A 131 -24.13 7.86 21.08
C THR A 131 -25.60 7.72 21.39
N TYR A 132 -25.96 7.30 22.60
CA TYR A 132 -27.37 7.22 23.02
C TYR A 132 -28.04 8.59 23.12
N ILE A 133 -27.33 9.65 23.55
CA ILE A 133 -27.83 11.03 23.54
C ILE A 133 -28.12 11.48 22.10
N TRP A 134 -27.23 11.18 21.16
CA TRP A 134 -27.44 11.48 19.73
C TRP A 134 -28.68 10.78 19.18
N LEU A 135 -28.83 9.47 19.41
CA LEU A 135 -30.01 8.71 18.97
C LEU A 135 -31.29 9.23 19.59
N ALA A 136 -31.27 9.57 20.89
CA ALA A 136 -32.42 10.16 21.56
C ALA A 136 -32.82 11.49 20.92
N GLY A 137 -31.87 12.34 20.54
CA GLY A 137 -32.14 13.59 19.83
C GLY A 137 -32.78 13.36 18.46
N ILE A 138 -32.27 12.38 17.67
CA ILE A 138 -32.92 11.99 16.41
C ILE A 138 -34.35 11.53 16.64
N ALA A 139 -34.58 10.67 17.63
CA ALA A 139 -35.91 10.15 17.96
C ALA A 139 -36.87 11.30 18.31
N VAL A 140 -36.44 12.26 19.12
CA VAL A 140 -37.24 13.45 19.48
C VAL A 140 -37.61 14.27 18.23
N MET A 141 -36.62 14.55 17.35
CA MET A 141 -36.85 15.31 16.11
C MET A 141 -37.82 14.60 15.18
N VAL A 142 -37.70 13.28 15.03
CA VAL A 142 -38.60 12.46 14.19
C VAL A 142 -40.01 12.42 14.81
N ILE A 143 -40.14 12.21 16.11
CA ILE A 143 -41.45 12.20 16.80
C ILE A 143 -42.14 13.53 16.65
N VAL A 144 -41.43 14.65 16.86
CA VAL A 144 -42.00 16.01 16.69
C VAL A 144 -42.41 16.24 15.23
N GLY A 145 -41.56 15.84 14.25
CA GLY A 145 -41.83 15.97 12.82
C GLY A 145 -43.05 15.16 12.37
N VAL A 146 -43.08 13.86 12.70
CA VAL A 146 -44.19 12.97 12.38
C VAL A 146 -45.48 13.39 13.13
N GLY A 147 -45.38 13.73 14.38
CA GLY A 147 -46.53 14.22 15.18
C GLY A 147 -47.14 15.51 14.61
N SER A 148 -46.28 16.46 14.20
CA SER A 148 -46.72 17.68 13.49
C SER A 148 -47.38 17.35 12.14
N TYR A 149 -46.78 16.45 11.35
CA TYR A 149 -47.36 16.03 10.07
C TYR A 149 -48.72 15.34 10.25
N LEU A 150 -48.87 14.43 11.20
CA LEU A 150 -50.12 13.74 11.47
C LEU A 150 -51.23 14.70 11.96
N ARG A 151 -50.84 15.66 12.82
CA ARG A 151 -51.78 16.72 13.29
C ARG A 151 -52.23 17.56 12.08
N PHE A 152 -51.28 17.96 11.23
CA PHE A 152 -51.57 18.72 10.01
C PHE A 152 -52.48 17.94 9.02
N ARG A 153 -52.20 16.64 8.80
CA ARG A 153 -52.98 15.77 7.92
C ARG A 153 -54.49 15.67 8.37
N LYS A 154 -54.76 15.72 9.68
CA LYS A 154 -56.17 15.71 10.19
C LYS A 154 -56.96 16.95 9.74
N HIS A 155 -56.33 18.11 9.56
CA HIS A 155 -56.97 19.31 9.07
C HIS A 155 -57.27 19.26 7.58
N LEU A 156 -56.62 18.37 6.81
CA LEU A 156 -56.83 18.23 5.36
C LEU A 156 -57.93 17.24 4.97
N THR A 157 -58.58 16.59 5.93
CA THR A 157 -59.61 15.59 5.63
C THR A 157 -60.88 16.20 5.04
N VAL A 158 -61.08 17.51 5.15
CA VAL A 158 -62.23 18.26 4.62
C VAL A 158 -61.96 18.98 3.32
N ALA A 159 -60.85 18.64 2.61
CA ALA A 159 -60.42 19.29 1.37
C ALA A 159 -61.38 18.98 0.18
N VAL A 160 -61.84 20.01 -0.50
CA VAL A 160 -62.68 19.88 -1.73
C VAL A 160 -61.83 20.03 -2.96
N GLN A 161 -61.85 19.01 -3.85
CA GLN A 161 -61.13 19.06 -5.12
C GLN A 161 -61.84 20.00 -6.12
N VAL A 162 -61.08 20.97 -6.65
CA VAL A 162 -61.59 21.92 -7.63
C VAL A 162 -61.24 21.53 -9.05
N LYS A 163 -59.98 21.20 -9.29
CA LYS A 163 -59.47 20.80 -10.60
C LYS A 163 -58.10 20.09 -10.49
N ASP A 164 -57.94 18.97 -11.22
CA ASP A 164 -56.67 18.19 -11.26
C ASP A 164 -56.18 17.85 -9.85
N ASN A 165 -54.99 18.40 -9.47
CA ASN A 165 -54.38 18.22 -8.15
C ASN A 165 -54.55 19.42 -7.19
N ILE A 166 -55.58 20.28 -7.43
CA ILE A 166 -55.85 21.50 -6.67
C ILE A 166 -57.05 21.28 -5.76
N TYR A 167 -56.87 21.56 -4.45
CA TYR A 167 -57.86 21.38 -3.41
C TYR A 167 -58.05 22.69 -2.64
N LEU A 168 -59.32 23.01 -2.33
CA LEU A 168 -59.66 24.10 -1.40
C LEU A 168 -59.87 23.52 0.01
N VAL A 169 -59.41 24.27 0.99
CA VAL A 169 -59.49 23.88 2.41
C VAL A 169 -59.84 25.11 3.23
N ASP A 170 -60.83 24.95 4.12
CA ASP A 170 -61.19 25.96 5.08
C ASP A 170 -60.24 25.96 6.24
N HIS A 171 -59.98 27.11 6.84
CA HIS A 171 -59.14 27.29 8.05
C HIS A 171 -57.64 26.99 7.85
N ILE A 172 -57.14 27.16 6.64
CA ILE A 172 -55.67 27.23 6.40
C ILE A 172 -55.26 28.66 6.07
N ASP A 173 -54.14 29.11 6.64
CA ASP A 173 -53.66 30.48 6.51
C ASP A 173 -52.74 30.73 5.29
N SER A 174 -52.29 29.68 4.60
CA SER A 174 -51.42 29.78 3.47
C SER A 174 -51.65 28.64 2.45
N ALA A 175 -51.31 28.88 1.19
CA ALA A 175 -51.27 27.86 0.16
C ALA A 175 -50.01 26.99 0.39
N PHE A 176 -50.09 25.72 0.06
CA PHE A 176 -48.93 24.83 0.12
C PHE A 176 -49.08 23.56 -0.73
N VAL A 177 -47.97 22.85 -0.95
CA VAL A 177 -47.96 21.52 -1.60
C VAL A 177 -47.75 20.46 -0.51
N ALA A 178 -48.63 19.44 -0.49
CA ALA A 178 -48.48 18.26 0.37
C ALA A 178 -48.54 16.95 -0.45
N GLY A 179 -47.79 15.93 -0.02
CA GLY A 179 -47.66 14.61 -0.64
C GLY A 179 -46.31 14.41 -1.32
N LEU A 180 -45.63 13.33 -0.95
CA LEU A 180 -44.26 13.02 -1.48
C LEU A 180 -44.34 12.43 -2.89
N ILE A 181 -45.17 11.41 -3.12
CA ILE A 181 -45.27 10.69 -4.40
C ILE A 181 -46.32 11.32 -5.33
N ARG A 182 -47.45 11.81 -4.76
CA ARG A 182 -48.55 12.46 -5.51
C ARG A 182 -48.81 13.84 -4.92
N PRO A 183 -48.02 14.85 -5.27
CA PRO A 183 -48.14 16.19 -4.70
C PRO A 183 -49.50 16.85 -5.10
N ARG A 184 -50.17 17.42 -4.10
CA ARG A 184 -51.42 18.13 -4.22
C ARG A 184 -51.26 19.56 -3.72
N VAL A 185 -51.88 20.51 -4.41
CA VAL A 185 -51.89 21.92 -4.02
C VAL A 185 -53.12 22.17 -3.20
N TYR A 186 -52.92 22.70 -1.97
CA TYR A 186 -53.99 23.11 -1.08
C TYR A 186 -54.02 24.62 -0.97
N LEU A 187 -55.22 25.21 -1.19
CA LEU A 187 -55.46 26.64 -1.18
C LEU A 187 -56.52 26.99 -0.15
N PRO A 188 -56.37 28.12 0.56
CA PRO A 188 -57.47 28.68 1.35
C PRO A 188 -58.72 28.97 0.52
N SER A 189 -59.92 28.69 1.06
CA SER A 189 -61.15 28.89 0.38
C SER A 189 -61.56 30.36 0.20
N ASP A 190 -60.94 31.26 0.99
CA ASP A 190 -61.20 32.70 1.03
C ASP A 190 -60.34 33.55 0.07
N ILE A 191 -59.48 32.93 -0.76
CA ILE A 191 -58.64 33.64 -1.73
C ILE A 191 -59.46 34.24 -2.88
N PRO A 192 -59.29 35.56 -3.19
CA PRO A 192 -59.92 36.18 -4.35
C PRO A 192 -59.48 35.51 -5.68
N LEU A 193 -60.42 35.28 -6.59
CA LEU A 193 -60.20 34.61 -7.89
C LEU A 193 -59.03 35.22 -8.67
N LYS A 194 -58.84 36.56 -8.65
CA LYS A 194 -57.72 37.25 -9.31
C LYS A 194 -56.35 36.88 -8.77
N GLN A 195 -56.27 36.56 -7.46
CA GLN A 195 -55.03 36.21 -6.78
C GLN A 195 -54.72 34.73 -6.90
N MET A 196 -55.75 33.89 -7.03
CA MET A 196 -55.60 32.43 -7.09
C MET A 196 -54.68 31.97 -8.21
N GLY A 197 -54.71 32.65 -9.39
CA GLY A 197 -53.86 32.30 -10.54
C GLY A 197 -52.33 32.43 -10.23
N TYR A 198 -51.93 33.47 -9.52
CA TYR A 198 -50.52 33.68 -9.13
C TYR A 198 -50.04 32.67 -8.12
N ILE A 199 -50.88 32.36 -7.14
CA ILE A 199 -50.56 31.39 -6.07
C ILE A 199 -50.48 29.97 -6.67
N ILE A 200 -51.42 29.59 -7.54
CA ILE A 200 -51.33 28.29 -8.22
C ILE A 200 -50.06 28.16 -9.08
N ALA A 201 -49.68 29.22 -9.76
CA ALA A 201 -48.46 29.24 -10.57
C ALA A 201 -47.19 29.03 -9.68
N HIS A 202 -47.19 29.62 -8.49
CA HIS A 202 -46.12 29.46 -7.50
C HIS A 202 -46.07 28.03 -6.98
N GLU A 203 -47.19 27.46 -6.52
CA GLU A 203 -47.24 26.09 -5.99
C GLU A 203 -46.93 25.02 -7.05
N LYS A 204 -47.42 25.21 -8.29
CA LYS A 204 -47.08 24.33 -9.42
C LYS A 204 -45.59 24.38 -9.79
N TYR A 205 -44.94 25.51 -9.55
CA TYR A 205 -43.49 25.62 -9.77
C TYR A 205 -42.69 24.78 -8.74
N HIS A 206 -43.11 24.77 -7.47
CA HIS A 206 -42.51 23.90 -6.43
C HIS A 206 -42.64 22.41 -6.81
N ILE A 207 -43.83 22.00 -7.32
CA ILE A 207 -44.04 20.61 -7.78
C ILE A 207 -43.13 20.27 -8.94
N ARG A 208 -43.02 21.14 -9.93
CA ARG A 208 -42.19 20.92 -11.12
C ARG A 208 -40.71 20.78 -10.80
N ARG A 209 -40.23 21.51 -9.79
CA ARG A 209 -38.82 21.49 -9.38
C ARG A 209 -38.50 20.44 -8.30
N LEU A 210 -39.50 19.70 -7.85
CA LEU A 210 -39.41 18.69 -6.80
C LEU A 210 -39.01 19.28 -5.41
N ASP A 211 -39.35 20.52 -5.14
CA ASP A 211 -39.02 21.22 -3.89
C ASP A 211 -39.58 20.52 -2.65
N HIS A 212 -40.71 19.83 -2.79
CA HIS A 212 -41.31 19.03 -1.73
C HIS A 212 -40.39 17.86 -1.34
N VAL A 213 -39.67 17.23 -2.31
CA VAL A 213 -38.68 16.17 -2.02
C VAL A 213 -37.46 16.79 -1.32
N ALA A 214 -36.90 17.88 -1.87
CA ALA A 214 -35.75 18.58 -1.29
C ALA A 214 -36.01 19.03 0.16
N LYS A 215 -37.22 19.54 0.46
CA LYS A 215 -37.64 19.93 1.86
C LYS A 215 -37.61 18.70 2.82
N HIS A 216 -38.08 17.52 2.37
CA HIS A 216 -38.05 16.30 3.21
C HIS A 216 -36.61 15.80 3.43
N LEU A 217 -35.77 15.78 2.39
CA LEU A 217 -34.34 15.40 2.52
C LEU A 217 -33.58 16.36 3.44
N SER A 218 -33.81 17.68 3.29
CA SER A 218 -33.20 18.68 4.18
C SER A 218 -33.64 18.52 5.64
N PHE A 219 -34.89 18.13 5.89
CA PHE A 219 -35.36 17.84 7.22
C PHE A 219 -34.77 16.54 7.79
N ALA A 220 -34.60 15.50 6.96
CA ALA A 220 -33.92 14.28 7.36
C ALA A 220 -32.45 14.55 7.74
N ALA A 221 -31.75 15.34 6.93
CA ALA A 221 -30.38 15.78 7.27
C ALA A 221 -30.35 16.56 8.59
N LEU A 222 -31.30 17.46 8.81
CA LEU A 222 -31.42 18.19 10.08
C LEU A 222 -31.67 17.26 11.27
N CYS A 223 -32.48 16.22 11.13
CA CYS A 223 -32.71 15.24 12.20
C CYS A 223 -31.45 14.48 12.56
N ILE A 224 -30.66 14.07 11.57
CA ILE A 224 -29.42 13.32 11.78
C ILE A 224 -28.35 14.22 12.45
N HIS A 225 -28.24 15.47 12.00
CA HIS A 225 -27.25 16.45 12.45
C HIS A 225 -27.84 17.50 13.41
N TRP A 226 -28.84 17.15 14.19
CA TRP A 226 -29.62 18.06 15.06
C TRP A 226 -28.74 18.86 16.04
N PHE A 227 -27.61 18.31 16.43
CA PHE A 227 -26.65 18.92 17.37
C PHE A 227 -25.83 20.05 16.77
N ASN A 228 -25.80 20.17 15.43
CA ASN A 228 -24.96 21.14 14.73
C ASN A 228 -25.72 22.44 14.40
N PRO A 229 -25.38 23.59 15.02
CA PRO A 229 -26.05 24.86 14.77
C PRO A 229 -25.92 25.36 13.32
N PHE A 230 -24.83 25.08 12.62
CA PHE A 230 -24.65 25.47 11.22
C PHE A 230 -25.69 24.79 10.31
N VAL A 231 -26.05 23.54 10.60
CA VAL A 231 -27.06 22.81 9.82
C VAL A 231 -28.44 23.47 10.01
N TRP A 232 -28.78 23.97 11.20
CA TRP A 232 -30.00 24.76 11.42
C TRP A 232 -29.99 26.04 10.60
N VAL A 233 -28.86 26.77 10.57
CA VAL A 233 -28.72 27.99 9.77
C VAL A 233 -28.86 27.67 8.27
N ALA A 234 -28.23 26.59 7.80
CA ALA A 234 -28.35 26.14 6.42
C ALA A 234 -29.80 25.80 6.05
N PHE A 235 -30.49 25.07 6.91
CA PHE A 235 -31.91 24.70 6.71
C PHE A 235 -32.81 25.94 6.58
N ILE A 236 -32.66 26.95 7.45
CA ILE A 236 -33.43 28.21 7.40
C ILE A 236 -33.09 29.01 6.13
N LEU A 237 -31.82 29.16 5.79
CA LEU A 237 -31.38 29.97 4.67
C LEU A 237 -31.72 29.31 3.30
N SER A 238 -31.61 27.98 3.21
CA SER A 238 -32.01 27.23 2.00
C SER A 238 -33.51 27.38 1.74
N GLY A 239 -34.36 27.32 2.79
CA GLY A 239 -35.78 27.57 2.69
C GLY A 239 -36.11 28.98 2.16
N LYS A 240 -35.41 30.01 2.64
CA LYS A 240 -35.58 31.40 2.14
C LYS A 240 -35.18 31.54 0.69
N ASP A 241 -34.02 30.94 0.27
CA ASP A 241 -33.58 31.03 -1.14
C ASP A 241 -34.49 30.22 -2.07
N LEU A 242 -35.04 29.10 -1.60
CA LEU A 242 -36.03 28.30 -2.31
C LEU A 242 -37.27 29.13 -2.66
N GLU A 243 -37.88 29.82 -1.66
CA GLU A 243 -39.05 30.67 -1.87
C GLU A 243 -38.77 31.86 -2.78
N MET A 244 -37.67 32.62 -2.54
CA MET A 244 -37.28 33.75 -3.39
C MET A 244 -36.98 33.33 -4.83
N SER A 245 -36.38 32.17 -5.06
CA SER A 245 -36.09 31.66 -6.40
C SER A 245 -37.38 31.22 -7.15
N CYS A 246 -38.40 30.77 -6.39
CA CYS A 246 -39.71 30.46 -6.94
C CYS A 246 -40.46 31.74 -7.35
N ASP A 247 -40.44 32.76 -6.49
CA ASP A 247 -41.06 34.08 -6.79
C ASP A 247 -40.45 34.69 -8.05
N GLU A 248 -39.09 34.67 -8.19
CA GLU A 248 -38.43 35.18 -9.40
C GLU A 248 -38.83 34.41 -10.66
N ALA A 249 -39.02 33.08 -10.57
CA ALA A 249 -39.46 32.28 -11.71
C ALA A 249 -40.90 32.56 -12.11
N VAL A 250 -41.80 32.79 -11.14
CA VAL A 250 -43.21 33.19 -11.42
C VAL A 250 -43.24 34.55 -12.12
N ILE A 251 -42.53 35.55 -11.61
CA ILE A 251 -42.44 36.89 -12.23
C ILE A 251 -41.86 36.80 -13.65
N LYS A 252 -40.81 36.03 -13.83
CA LYS A 252 -40.18 35.80 -15.15
C LYS A 252 -41.17 35.17 -16.16
N ARG A 253 -42.02 34.26 -15.71
CA ARG A 253 -42.99 33.53 -16.56
C ARG A 253 -44.22 34.35 -16.91
N LEU A 254 -44.76 35.07 -15.95
CA LEU A 254 -46.02 35.81 -16.09
C LEU A 254 -45.83 37.27 -16.50
N GLY A 255 -44.57 37.75 -16.50
CA GLY A 255 -44.19 39.12 -16.90
C GLY A 255 -44.04 40.08 -15.72
N GLU A 256 -43.25 41.14 -15.90
CA GLU A 256 -42.94 42.12 -14.84
C GLU A 256 -44.19 42.91 -14.35
N GLY A 257 -45.21 43.03 -15.20
CA GLY A 257 -46.43 43.80 -14.88
C GLY A 257 -47.25 43.25 -13.70
N ILE A 258 -47.13 41.95 -13.40
CA ILE A 258 -47.86 41.29 -12.29
C ILE A 258 -47.28 41.55 -10.90
N ARG A 259 -46.10 42.16 -10.83
CA ARG A 259 -45.29 42.27 -9.59
C ARG A 259 -46.06 42.86 -8.40
N ALA A 260 -46.79 43.96 -8.63
CA ALA A 260 -47.57 44.65 -7.59
C ALA A 260 -48.71 43.73 -7.10
N ASP A 261 -49.44 43.11 -8.02
CA ASP A 261 -50.62 42.27 -7.70
C ASP A 261 -50.18 40.95 -7.00
N TYR A 262 -49.05 40.40 -7.46
CA TYR A 262 -48.47 39.20 -6.84
C TYR A 262 -47.91 39.50 -5.44
N SER A 263 -47.23 40.62 -5.23
CA SER A 263 -46.78 41.06 -3.92
C SER A 263 -47.94 41.35 -2.95
N ALA A 264 -49.03 41.95 -3.47
CA ALA A 264 -50.23 42.19 -2.69
C ALA A 264 -50.92 40.86 -2.29
N SER A 265 -50.93 39.87 -3.18
CA SER A 265 -51.47 38.53 -2.89
C SER A 265 -50.67 37.80 -1.79
N LEU A 266 -49.33 37.88 -1.83
CA LEU A 266 -48.49 37.32 -0.76
C LEU A 266 -48.65 38.06 0.59
N LEU A 267 -48.85 39.38 0.53
CA LEU A 267 -49.08 40.19 1.75
C LEU A 267 -50.43 39.87 2.36
N SER A 268 -51.49 39.68 1.58
CA SER A 268 -52.82 39.34 2.09
C SER A 268 -52.83 37.97 2.77
N LEU A 269 -52.11 36.99 2.26
CA LEU A 269 -51.92 35.70 2.87
C LEU A 269 -51.09 35.78 4.17
N ALA A 270 -50.17 36.74 4.27
CA ALA A 270 -49.32 36.89 5.46
C ALA A 270 -49.99 37.66 6.60
N THR A 271 -50.94 38.58 6.30
CA THR A 271 -51.58 39.42 7.32
C THR A 271 -52.72 38.70 8.06
N GLY A 272 -53.18 37.53 7.56
CA GLY A 272 -54.21 36.69 8.24
C GLY A 272 -53.65 35.71 9.26
N ARG A 273 -52.36 35.66 9.49
CA ARG A 273 -51.71 34.59 10.23
C ARG A 273 -51.90 34.67 11.74
N ARG A 274 -52.60 33.65 12.31
CA ARG A 274 -52.30 33.15 13.64
C ARG A 274 -51.09 32.21 13.49
N ILE A 275 -49.96 32.55 14.12
CA ILE A 275 -48.76 31.74 14.09
C ILE A 275 -49.10 30.37 14.70
N ILE A 276 -49.35 29.36 13.87
CA ILE A 276 -49.29 27.97 14.34
C ILE A 276 -47.79 27.65 14.36
N ALA A 277 -47.13 28.02 15.45
CA ALA A 277 -45.77 27.61 15.73
C ALA A 277 -45.73 26.09 15.79
N GLY A 278 -44.94 25.45 14.97
CA GLY A 278 -44.51 24.09 15.23
C GLY A 278 -44.52 23.05 14.15
N THR A 279 -44.60 23.39 12.85
CA THR A 279 -44.26 22.39 11.84
C THR A 279 -42.83 22.61 11.31
N PRO A 280 -41.89 21.68 11.55
CA PRO A 280 -40.51 21.80 11.02
C PRO A 280 -40.45 21.93 9.50
N LEU A 281 -41.48 21.46 8.79
CA LEU A 281 -41.61 21.55 7.34
C LEU A 281 -42.03 22.94 6.82
N ALA A 282 -42.54 23.82 7.67
CA ALA A 282 -42.96 25.20 7.37
C ALA A 282 -41.89 26.27 7.64
N PHE A 283 -40.69 25.86 8.08
CA PHE A 283 -39.58 26.78 8.27
C PHE A 283 -39.13 27.33 6.89
N GLY A 284 -39.24 28.58 6.64
CA GLY A 284 -38.93 29.29 5.39
C GLY A 284 -40.10 30.11 4.83
N GLU A 285 -41.37 29.77 5.13
CA GLU A 285 -42.57 30.51 4.71
C GLU A 285 -42.78 31.83 5.48
N GLY A 286 -42.05 32.04 6.59
CA GLY A 286 -42.21 33.20 7.48
C GLY A 286 -41.53 34.49 7.00
N ASP A 287 -40.66 34.50 5.95
CA ASP A 287 -39.94 35.72 5.55
C ASP A 287 -40.65 36.49 4.40
N THR A 288 -41.95 36.78 4.56
CA THR A 288 -42.75 37.52 3.60
C THR A 288 -42.14 38.89 3.28
N LYS A 289 -41.58 39.59 4.30
CA LYS A 289 -40.90 40.86 4.11
C LYS A 289 -39.69 40.75 3.17
N GLY A 290 -38.85 39.70 3.36
CA GLY A 290 -37.69 39.42 2.50
C GLY A 290 -38.12 39.10 1.08
N ARG A 291 -39.16 38.29 0.88
CA ARG A 291 -39.71 37.91 -0.43
C ARG A 291 -40.22 39.14 -1.18
N ILE A 292 -41.08 40.00 -0.55
CA ILE A 292 -41.60 41.24 -1.13
C ILE A 292 -40.46 42.19 -1.52
N ASN A 293 -39.48 42.38 -0.64
CA ASN A 293 -38.31 43.22 -0.92
C ASN A 293 -37.47 42.69 -2.06
N ASN A 294 -37.30 41.36 -2.20
CA ASN A 294 -36.62 40.74 -3.33
C ASN A 294 -37.40 40.96 -4.64
N MET A 295 -38.69 40.71 -4.65
CA MET A 295 -39.56 40.95 -5.80
C MET A 295 -39.59 42.41 -6.25
N ALA A 296 -39.66 43.38 -5.31
CA ALA A 296 -39.65 44.81 -5.59
C ALA A 296 -38.34 45.26 -6.30
N LYS A 297 -37.21 44.66 -5.90
CA LYS A 297 -35.90 44.96 -6.45
C LYS A 297 -35.52 44.13 -7.66
N TRP A 298 -36.29 43.08 -7.96
CA TRP A 298 -35.98 42.14 -9.06
C TRP A 298 -36.02 42.84 -10.43
N LYS A 299 -35.00 42.65 -11.23
CA LYS A 299 -34.90 43.03 -12.66
C LYS A 299 -34.43 41.83 -13.46
N GLN A 300 -34.87 41.71 -14.71
CA GLN A 300 -34.34 40.66 -15.57
C GLN A 300 -32.81 40.70 -15.62
N PRO A 301 -32.11 39.64 -15.21
CA PRO A 301 -30.65 39.63 -15.18
C PRO A 301 -30.10 39.72 -16.61
N LYS A 302 -29.05 40.50 -16.82
CA LYS A 302 -28.31 40.52 -18.07
C LYS A 302 -27.71 39.14 -18.31
N LYS A 303 -27.69 38.66 -19.58
CA LYS A 303 -27.22 37.30 -19.93
C LYS A 303 -25.84 36.99 -19.38
N TRP A 304 -24.89 37.93 -19.44
CA TRP A 304 -23.54 37.74 -18.91
C TRP A 304 -23.51 37.53 -17.39
N VAL A 305 -24.38 38.19 -16.62
CA VAL A 305 -24.48 37.99 -15.15
C VAL A 305 -24.91 36.56 -14.84
N SER A 306 -25.87 36.04 -15.61
CA SER A 306 -26.31 34.66 -15.43
C SER A 306 -25.21 33.64 -15.79
N ILE A 307 -24.42 33.92 -16.87
CA ILE A 307 -23.30 33.06 -17.28
C ILE A 307 -22.20 33.05 -16.19
N VAL A 308 -21.78 34.22 -15.74
CA VAL A 308 -20.77 34.32 -14.66
C VAL A 308 -21.25 33.66 -13.37
N SER A 309 -22.54 33.88 -12.99
CA SER A 309 -23.10 33.23 -11.81
C SER A 309 -23.21 31.72 -11.97
N PHE A 310 -23.47 31.23 -13.16
CA PHE A 310 -23.48 29.79 -13.46
C PHE A 310 -22.08 29.18 -13.33
N ILE A 311 -21.07 29.80 -13.94
CA ILE A 311 -19.67 29.34 -13.84
C ILE A 311 -19.24 29.33 -12.38
N LEU A 312 -19.44 30.44 -11.65
CA LEU A 312 -19.07 30.50 -10.23
C LEU A 312 -19.81 29.46 -9.37
N CYS A 313 -21.10 29.28 -9.62
CA CYS A 313 -21.89 28.27 -8.91
C CYS A 313 -21.38 26.86 -9.21
N PHE A 314 -21.12 26.55 -10.49
CA PHE A 314 -20.61 25.27 -10.93
C PHE A 314 -19.23 24.97 -10.32
N THR A 315 -18.31 25.93 -10.34
CA THR A 315 -16.97 25.79 -9.73
C THR A 315 -17.07 25.53 -8.22
N ILE A 316 -17.95 26.27 -7.50
CA ILE A 316 -18.14 26.07 -6.07
C ILE A 316 -18.77 24.70 -5.79
N LEU A 317 -19.74 24.27 -6.60
CA LEU A 317 -20.38 22.96 -6.46
C LEU A 317 -19.38 21.82 -6.63
N THR A 318 -18.56 21.86 -7.69
CA THR A 318 -17.54 20.83 -7.94
C THR A 318 -16.44 20.85 -6.89
N ALA A 319 -15.88 22.01 -6.57
CA ALA A 319 -14.80 22.14 -5.59
C ALA A 319 -15.22 21.79 -4.13
N CYS A 320 -16.49 22.00 -3.78
CA CYS A 320 -17.02 21.64 -2.46
C CYS A 320 -17.62 20.23 -2.41
N ALA A 321 -17.94 19.61 -3.54
CA ALA A 321 -18.39 18.21 -3.60
C ALA A 321 -17.21 17.23 -3.57
N ALA A 322 -16.05 17.67 -4.06
CA ALA A 322 -14.83 16.87 -4.09
C ALA A 322 -14.07 16.93 -2.76
N ASN A 323 -13.52 15.82 -2.33
CA ASN A 323 -12.47 15.77 -1.32
C ASN A 323 -11.13 16.03 -2.00
N PRO A 324 -10.11 16.59 -1.29
CA PRO A 324 -8.75 16.51 -1.81
C PRO A 324 -8.46 15.03 -2.08
N GLU A 325 -7.75 14.74 -3.19
CA GLU A 325 -7.06 13.47 -3.28
C GLU A 325 -6.34 13.32 -1.94
N GLN A 326 -6.61 12.24 -1.24
CA GLN A 326 -5.65 11.77 -0.27
C GLN A 326 -4.41 11.44 -1.12
N GLU A 327 -3.50 12.40 -1.28
CA GLU A 327 -2.11 12.03 -1.21
C GLU A 327 -2.01 11.40 0.18
N VAL A 328 -2.13 10.10 0.25
CA VAL A 328 -1.31 9.36 1.16
C VAL A 328 0.08 9.78 0.70
N VAL A 329 0.64 10.78 1.34
CA VAL A 329 2.06 10.93 1.42
C VAL A 329 2.44 9.76 2.31
N ILE A 330 2.44 8.53 1.71
CA ILE A 330 3.57 7.66 1.90
C ILE A 330 4.67 8.66 1.68
N SER A 331 5.36 9.03 2.75
CA SER A 331 6.55 9.81 2.60
C SER A 331 7.19 9.18 1.37
N LYS A 332 7.15 9.85 0.20
CA LYS A 332 8.11 9.62 -0.84
C LYS A 332 9.37 10.16 -0.24
N ASN A 333 9.75 9.52 0.84
CA ASN A 333 11.10 9.42 1.23
C ASN A 333 11.70 8.80 -0.02
N ASP A 334 12.56 9.52 -0.68
CA ASP A 334 13.37 9.01 -1.80
C ASP A 334 14.23 7.79 -1.33
N GLY A 335 13.78 7.08 -0.29
CA GLY A 335 14.44 6.03 0.46
C GLY A 335 15.53 6.58 1.37
N SER A 336 15.67 7.90 1.53
CA SER A 336 16.68 8.51 2.41
C SER A 336 16.16 8.62 3.85
N PHE A 337 17.03 8.28 4.79
CA PHE A 337 16.76 8.37 6.23
C PHE A 337 17.48 9.59 6.82
N ASP A 338 16.76 10.44 7.55
CA ASP A 338 17.37 11.58 8.25
C ASP A 338 18.01 11.11 9.56
N VAL A 339 19.33 10.99 9.57
CA VAL A 339 20.09 10.58 10.74
C VAL A 339 19.94 11.51 11.95
N ASN A 340 19.50 12.75 11.75
CA ASN A 340 19.31 13.71 12.84
C ASN A 340 18.14 13.38 13.77
N VAL A 341 17.24 12.49 13.38
CA VAL A 341 16.14 11.99 14.25
C VAL A 341 16.61 10.92 15.23
N VAL A 342 17.83 10.42 15.07
CA VAL A 342 18.39 9.34 15.91
C VAL A 342 18.64 9.83 17.33
N GLN A 343 17.94 9.26 18.28
CA GLN A 343 18.15 9.48 19.71
C GLN A 343 18.82 8.27 20.34
N SER A 344 19.76 8.50 21.25
CA SER A 344 20.38 7.40 22.00
C SER A 344 19.37 6.80 22.99
N ALA A 345 19.37 5.49 23.11
CA ALA A 345 18.63 4.80 24.15
C ALA A 345 19.15 5.19 25.56
N THR A 346 18.32 5.00 26.56
CA THR A 346 18.64 5.36 27.94
C THR A 346 19.82 4.54 28.50
N GLN A 347 19.99 3.30 28.02
CA GLN A 347 21.06 2.41 28.41
C GLN A 347 22.19 2.40 27.38
N PRO A 348 23.46 2.50 27.79
CA PRO A 348 24.60 2.30 26.90
C PRO A 348 24.65 0.89 26.33
N ALA A 349 25.13 0.72 25.08
CA ALA A 349 25.15 -0.57 24.37
C ALA A 349 25.86 -1.69 25.12
N ASP A 350 26.93 -1.38 25.84
CA ASP A 350 27.75 -2.32 26.63
C ASP A 350 27.02 -2.85 27.88
N GLN A 351 25.88 -2.28 28.24
CA GLN A 351 25.02 -2.67 29.37
C GLN A 351 23.73 -3.38 28.94
N VAL A 352 23.52 -3.52 27.66
CA VAL A 352 22.33 -4.20 27.09
C VAL A 352 22.75 -5.62 26.72
N GLU A 353 22.22 -6.61 27.45
CA GLU A 353 22.41 -8.01 27.09
C GLU A 353 21.57 -8.37 25.84
N ILE A 354 22.18 -9.10 24.91
CA ILE A 354 21.45 -9.68 23.79
C ILE A 354 20.61 -10.82 24.35
N THR A 355 19.31 -10.71 24.22
CA THR A 355 18.34 -11.72 24.68
C THR A 355 17.43 -12.10 23.54
N THR A 356 17.00 -13.34 23.51
CA THR A 356 15.95 -13.79 22.61
C THR A 356 14.63 -13.81 23.38
N GLN A 357 13.62 -13.15 22.86
CA GLN A 357 12.28 -13.07 23.45
C GLN A 357 11.26 -13.61 22.46
N ASN A 358 10.36 -14.45 22.94
CA ASN A 358 9.23 -14.89 22.12
C ASN A 358 8.22 -13.75 22.00
N PHE A 359 7.93 -13.36 20.76
CA PHE A 359 6.91 -12.37 20.41
C PHE A 359 5.72 -13.10 19.77
N SER A 360 4.54 -12.91 20.36
CA SER A 360 3.30 -13.47 19.82
C SER A 360 2.26 -12.36 19.62
N PHE A 361 1.74 -12.26 18.40
CA PHE A 361 0.75 -11.24 18.05
C PHE A 361 -0.30 -11.84 17.11
N THR A 362 -1.59 -11.60 17.43
CA THR A 362 -2.70 -12.05 16.59
C THR A 362 -3.70 -10.91 16.43
N ASP A 363 -4.00 -10.56 15.18
CA ASP A 363 -5.01 -9.56 14.82
C ASP A 363 -5.62 -9.87 13.45
N SER A 364 -6.74 -9.24 13.14
CA SER A 364 -7.34 -9.30 11.80
C SER A 364 -8.08 -7.99 11.51
N PHE A 365 -7.89 -7.46 10.31
CA PHE A 365 -8.51 -6.23 9.85
C PHE A 365 -8.66 -6.24 8.33
N THR A 366 -9.38 -5.26 7.79
CA THR A 366 -9.64 -5.13 6.36
C THR A 366 -9.23 -3.74 5.91
N SER A 367 -8.78 -3.61 4.65
CA SER A 367 -8.48 -2.31 4.05
C SER A 367 -9.71 -1.40 4.03
N THR A 368 -9.49 -0.10 3.95
CA THR A 368 -10.57 0.90 4.01
C THR A 368 -11.63 0.74 2.92
N ASP A 369 -11.24 0.25 1.76
CA ASP A 369 -12.12 -0.03 0.62
C ASP A 369 -12.77 -1.43 0.65
N GLY A 370 -12.32 -2.29 1.56
CA GLY A 370 -12.84 -3.64 1.73
C GLY A 370 -12.24 -4.68 0.77
N SER A 371 -11.31 -4.30 -0.09
CA SER A 371 -10.75 -5.19 -1.12
C SER A 371 -9.66 -6.14 -0.61
N ILE A 372 -9.05 -5.84 0.55
CA ILE A 372 -7.97 -6.64 1.13
C ILE A 372 -8.31 -7.02 2.58
N ASN A 373 -8.21 -8.30 2.88
CA ASN A 373 -8.34 -8.85 4.23
C ASN A 373 -6.96 -9.23 4.77
N PHE A 374 -6.63 -8.76 5.96
CA PHE A 374 -5.39 -9.07 6.65
C PHE A 374 -5.65 -9.98 7.85
N SER A 375 -4.85 -11.03 7.97
CA SER A 375 -4.81 -11.93 9.11
C SER A 375 -3.36 -12.00 9.60
N LEU A 376 -3.13 -11.66 10.86
CA LEU A 376 -1.82 -11.70 11.50
C LEU A 376 -1.82 -12.80 12.54
N ASN A 377 -0.89 -13.75 12.41
CA ASN A 377 -0.67 -14.81 13.37
C ASN A 377 0.82 -15.07 13.52
N ILE A 378 1.48 -14.19 14.24
CA ILE A 378 2.92 -14.15 14.42
C ILE A 378 3.25 -14.85 15.74
N ASN A 379 4.23 -15.75 15.72
CA ASN A 379 4.78 -16.38 16.92
C ASN A 379 6.25 -16.69 16.68
N GLU A 380 7.11 -15.69 16.86
CA GLU A 380 8.52 -15.73 16.51
C GLU A 380 9.41 -15.36 17.68
N ASP A 381 10.61 -15.90 17.68
CA ASP A 381 11.65 -15.54 18.62
C ASP A 381 12.45 -14.37 18.06
N ILE A 382 12.27 -13.19 18.64
CA ILE A 382 12.97 -11.97 18.23
C ILE A 382 14.21 -11.72 19.08
N VAL A 383 15.28 -11.28 18.44
CA VAL A 383 16.51 -10.85 19.13
C VAL A 383 16.31 -9.44 19.67
N SER A 384 16.41 -9.28 20.97
CA SER A 384 16.41 -7.99 21.65
C SER A 384 17.81 -7.69 22.17
N GLY A 385 18.32 -6.52 21.81
CA GLY A 385 19.69 -6.09 22.18
C GLY A 385 19.89 -4.61 21.91
N ALA A 386 21.11 -4.14 22.00
CA ALA A 386 21.46 -2.79 21.59
C ALA A 386 21.30 -2.66 20.07
N MET A 387 20.52 -1.68 19.61
CA MET A 387 20.25 -1.44 18.20
C MET A 387 21.12 -0.31 17.68
N PRO A 388 22.14 -0.61 16.83
CA PRO A 388 23.03 0.41 16.30
C PRO A 388 22.44 1.09 15.07
N VAL A 389 22.97 2.29 14.79
CA VAL A 389 22.90 2.93 13.47
C VAL A 389 24.31 3.14 12.97
N VAL A 390 24.60 2.61 11.78
CA VAL A 390 25.91 2.71 11.15
C VAL A 390 25.80 3.24 9.74
N THR A 391 26.82 3.96 9.29
CA THR A 391 26.99 4.34 7.90
C THR A 391 27.82 3.26 7.20
N VAL A 392 27.39 2.82 6.03
CA VAL A 392 28.07 1.83 5.22
C VAL A 392 28.30 2.35 3.80
N SER A 393 29.36 1.84 3.19
CA SER A 393 29.61 1.96 1.76
C SER A 393 29.79 0.59 1.13
N PRO A 394 29.56 0.43 -0.16
CA PRO A 394 29.86 -0.83 -0.84
C PRO A 394 31.35 -1.16 -0.79
N HIS A 395 31.64 -2.41 -0.45
CA HIS A 395 32.99 -2.96 -0.49
C HIS A 395 33.22 -3.61 -1.86
N LEU A 396 33.92 -2.92 -2.75
CA LEU A 396 34.27 -3.51 -4.05
C LEU A 396 35.32 -4.60 -3.88
N LEU A 397 34.99 -5.83 -4.30
CA LEU A 397 35.87 -6.98 -4.21
C LEU A 397 37.24 -6.70 -4.85
N SER A 398 38.27 -6.86 -4.06
CA SER A 398 39.65 -6.84 -4.57
C SER A 398 40.07 -8.24 -5.03
N SER A 399 41.15 -8.32 -5.79
CA SER A 399 41.75 -9.63 -6.15
C SER A 399 42.09 -10.49 -4.93
N GLY A 400 42.50 -9.86 -3.84
CA GLY A 400 42.80 -10.55 -2.57
C GLY A 400 41.54 -11.10 -1.92
N ASP A 401 40.40 -10.39 -2.00
CA ASP A 401 39.14 -10.88 -1.49
C ASP A 401 38.65 -12.09 -2.26
N VAL A 402 38.69 -12.02 -3.59
CA VAL A 402 38.33 -13.12 -4.49
C VAL A 402 39.12 -14.38 -4.18
N GLN A 403 40.44 -14.22 -4.02
CA GLN A 403 41.33 -15.34 -3.69
C GLN A 403 41.00 -15.92 -2.28
N ARG A 404 40.75 -15.07 -1.27
CA ARG A 404 40.37 -15.52 0.09
C ARG A 404 39.07 -16.30 0.07
N ILE A 405 38.06 -15.77 -0.65
CA ILE A 405 36.75 -16.43 -0.76
C ILE A 405 36.94 -17.80 -1.43
N ALA A 406 37.63 -17.86 -2.55
CA ALA A 406 37.91 -19.11 -3.26
C ALA A 406 38.63 -20.13 -2.38
N THR A 407 39.63 -19.69 -1.60
CA THR A 407 40.36 -20.55 -0.66
C THR A 407 39.48 -21.00 0.51
N ALA A 408 38.62 -20.14 1.02
CA ALA A 408 37.67 -20.51 2.08
C ALA A 408 36.67 -21.58 1.63
N LEU A 409 36.28 -21.57 0.35
CA LEU A 409 35.34 -22.56 -0.20
C LEU A 409 36.00 -23.90 -0.54
N PHE A 410 37.23 -23.89 -1.06
CA PHE A 410 37.87 -25.08 -1.68
C PHE A 410 39.28 -25.41 -1.14
N GLY A 411 39.74 -24.70 -0.11
CA GLY A 411 41.06 -24.92 0.49
C GLY A 411 42.20 -24.57 -0.47
N ASP A 412 43.32 -25.34 -0.40
CA ASP A 412 44.51 -25.12 -1.19
C ASP A 412 44.43 -25.78 -2.58
N ALA A 413 43.28 -25.83 -3.20
CA ALA A 413 43.10 -26.40 -4.53
C ALA A 413 43.75 -25.51 -5.61
N ASP A 414 44.17 -26.15 -6.71
CA ASP A 414 44.70 -25.44 -7.88
C ASP A 414 43.58 -24.81 -8.70
N PHE A 415 43.56 -23.49 -8.73
CA PHE A 415 42.63 -22.73 -9.55
C PHE A 415 43.31 -22.34 -10.87
N TYR A 416 42.60 -22.59 -11.98
CA TYR A 416 43.05 -22.26 -13.33
C TYR A 416 42.25 -21.08 -13.87
N GLU A 417 42.92 -20.23 -14.68
CA GLU A 417 42.19 -19.18 -15.38
C GLU A 417 41.17 -19.78 -16.34
N GLN A 418 40.04 -19.12 -16.50
CA GLN A 418 39.06 -19.44 -17.54
C GLN A 418 39.36 -18.62 -18.80
N GLY A 419 39.30 -19.26 -19.96
CA GLY A 419 39.38 -18.59 -21.24
C GLY A 419 38.05 -17.99 -21.69
N PRO A 420 38.00 -17.33 -22.83
CA PRO A 420 36.77 -16.79 -23.40
C PRO A 420 35.74 -17.88 -23.61
N TYR A 421 34.50 -17.64 -23.28
CA TYR A 421 33.40 -18.63 -23.35
C TYR A 421 33.20 -19.20 -24.76
N LEU A 422 33.44 -18.39 -25.82
CA LEU A 422 33.22 -18.81 -27.20
C LEU A 422 34.36 -19.66 -27.76
N ASP A 423 35.62 -19.39 -27.35
CA ASP A 423 36.85 -20.04 -27.90
C ASP A 423 37.66 -20.72 -26.79
N GLU A 424 36.99 -21.21 -25.76
CA GLU A 424 37.68 -21.81 -24.63
C GLU A 424 38.42 -23.10 -25.03
N GLN A 425 39.69 -23.14 -24.69
CA GLN A 425 40.56 -24.29 -24.91
C GLN A 425 40.66 -25.13 -23.64
N PHE A 426 40.91 -26.44 -23.84
CA PHE A 426 40.97 -27.42 -22.75
C PHE A 426 42.24 -28.21 -22.84
N SER A 427 42.75 -28.68 -21.72
CA SER A 427 43.81 -29.68 -21.72
C SER A 427 43.30 -31.04 -22.22
N LYS A 428 44.25 -31.92 -22.61
CA LYS A 428 43.90 -33.32 -23.00
C LYS A 428 43.09 -34.04 -21.91
N SER A 429 43.48 -33.88 -20.66
CA SER A 429 42.79 -34.53 -19.56
C SER A 429 41.33 -34.05 -19.41
N GLU A 430 41.09 -32.74 -19.58
CA GLU A 430 39.74 -32.17 -19.53
C GLU A 430 38.89 -32.63 -20.72
N LEU A 431 39.45 -32.61 -21.93
CA LEU A 431 38.76 -33.11 -23.12
C LEU A 431 38.39 -34.58 -22.98
N GLN A 432 39.35 -35.42 -22.48
CA GLN A 432 39.08 -36.83 -22.27
C GLN A 432 37.99 -37.05 -21.24
N ARG A 433 37.99 -36.29 -20.15
CA ARG A 433 36.92 -36.32 -19.13
C ARG A 433 35.58 -35.94 -19.75
N LYS A 434 35.51 -34.82 -20.48
CA LYS A 434 34.29 -34.35 -21.16
C LYS A 434 33.73 -35.40 -22.12
N MET A 435 34.58 -35.95 -22.99
CA MET A 435 34.20 -37.01 -23.94
C MET A 435 33.63 -38.23 -23.19
N ASN A 436 34.37 -38.73 -22.20
CA ASN A 436 33.94 -39.90 -21.43
C ASN A 436 32.60 -39.68 -20.73
N LEU A 437 32.37 -38.48 -20.16
CA LEU A 437 31.17 -38.13 -19.45
C LEU A 437 29.96 -38.01 -20.38
N HIS A 438 30.15 -37.47 -21.60
CA HIS A 438 29.06 -37.20 -22.54
C HIS A 438 28.77 -38.39 -23.49
N MET A 439 29.72 -39.30 -23.70
CA MET A 439 29.57 -40.43 -24.62
C MET A 439 28.30 -41.26 -24.39
N PRO A 440 27.87 -41.59 -23.13
CA PRO A 440 26.63 -42.32 -22.88
C PRO A 440 25.39 -41.58 -23.37
N TYR A 441 25.41 -40.25 -23.44
CA TYR A 441 24.25 -39.39 -23.75
C TYR A 441 24.13 -39.10 -25.25
N THR A 442 24.93 -39.72 -26.07
CA THR A 442 24.68 -39.83 -27.53
C THR A 442 23.49 -40.73 -27.84
N ASN A 443 23.01 -41.47 -26.85
CA ASN A 443 21.79 -42.25 -26.88
C ASN A 443 20.65 -41.51 -26.18
N GLY A 444 19.51 -41.34 -26.88
CA GLY A 444 18.34 -40.68 -26.37
C GLY A 444 17.72 -41.31 -25.11
N GLU A 445 17.85 -42.61 -24.94
CA GLU A 445 17.35 -43.33 -23.72
C GLU A 445 18.06 -42.84 -22.45
N ASN A 446 19.37 -42.60 -22.52
CA ASN A 446 20.13 -42.12 -21.38
C ASN A 446 19.82 -40.64 -21.07
N LEU A 447 19.51 -39.82 -22.06
CA LEU A 447 19.02 -38.44 -21.84
C LEU A 447 17.66 -38.45 -21.17
N ILE A 448 16.76 -39.30 -21.64
CA ILE A 448 15.46 -39.47 -21.01
C ILE A 448 15.60 -39.96 -19.55
N ALA A 449 16.53 -40.89 -19.30
CA ALA A 449 16.80 -41.37 -17.95
C ALA A 449 17.36 -40.27 -17.02
N LEU A 450 18.10 -39.29 -17.57
CA LEU A 450 18.69 -38.20 -16.81
C LEU A 450 17.70 -37.07 -16.54
N PHE A 451 16.94 -36.67 -17.56
CA PHE A 451 16.11 -35.45 -17.50
C PHE A 451 14.57 -35.71 -17.54
N GLY A 452 14.10 -36.93 -17.68
CA GLY A 452 12.70 -37.34 -17.77
C GLY A 452 12.15 -37.34 -19.20
N ALA A 453 11.18 -38.24 -19.46
CA ALA A 453 10.59 -38.43 -20.79
C ALA A 453 9.70 -37.27 -21.25
N GLU A 454 9.09 -36.58 -20.30
CA GLU A 454 8.11 -35.51 -20.56
C GLU A 454 8.74 -34.26 -21.17
N ARG A 455 10.06 -34.08 -20.96
CA ARG A 455 10.83 -32.93 -21.50
C ARG A 455 11.11 -33.06 -22.99
N TYR A 456 11.14 -34.29 -23.54
CA TYR A 456 11.63 -34.55 -24.87
C TYR A 456 10.53 -35.00 -25.82
N THR A 457 10.15 -34.15 -26.77
CA THR A 457 9.52 -34.62 -28.00
C THR A 457 10.56 -35.39 -28.82
N PRO A 458 10.16 -36.33 -29.71
CA PRO A 458 11.11 -37.09 -30.55
C PRO A 458 12.07 -36.18 -31.34
N ASP A 459 11.61 -35.05 -31.84
CA ASP A 459 12.43 -34.10 -32.60
C ASP A 459 13.42 -33.37 -31.70
N TYR A 460 13.02 -32.97 -30.51
CA TYR A 460 13.90 -32.32 -29.54
C TYR A 460 14.98 -33.27 -28.99
N LEU A 461 14.61 -34.54 -28.75
CA LEU A 461 15.54 -35.58 -28.34
C LEU A 461 16.59 -35.85 -29.40
N ASN A 462 16.20 -35.96 -30.67
CA ASN A 462 17.11 -36.15 -31.78
C ASN A 462 18.05 -34.95 -31.92
N THR A 463 17.53 -33.73 -31.84
CA THR A 463 18.34 -32.52 -31.90
C THR A 463 19.37 -32.48 -30.77
N THR A 464 18.97 -32.82 -29.53
CA THR A 464 19.87 -32.84 -28.38
C THR A 464 20.96 -33.89 -28.53
N THR A 465 20.62 -35.12 -28.95
CA THR A 465 21.63 -36.18 -29.18
C THR A 465 22.61 -35.80 -30.28
N ASP A 466 22.15 -35.15 -31.34
CA ASP A 466 23.02 -34.71 -32.42
C ASP A 466 23.94 -33.57 -31.99
N VAL A 467 23.48 -32.66 -31.13
CA VAL A 467 24.33 -31.66 -30.49
C VAL A 467 25.42 -32.31 -29.65
N VAL A 468 25.09 -33.30 -28.82
CA VAL A 468 26.07 -34.03 -27.99
C VAL A 468 27.12 -34.72 -28.89
N LYS A 469 26.70 -35.40 -29.94
CA LYS A 469 27.61 -36.05 -30.90
C LYS A 469 28.57 -35.05 -31.55
N LYS A 470 28.03 -33.91 -32.01
CA LYS A 470 28.83 -32.84 -32.61
C LYS A 470 29.89 -32.28 -31.65
N PHE A 471 29.57 -32.09 -30.39
CA PHE A 471 30.54 -31.66 -29.38
C PHE A 471 31.61 -32.70 -29.14
N ILE A 472 31.26 -33.99 -29.08
CA ILE A 472 32.24 -35.10 -28.96
C ILE A 472 33.18 -35.11 -30.19
N GLU A 473 32.65 -34.93 -31.40
CA GLU A 473 33.46 -34.81 -32.62
C GLU A 473 34.42 -33.62 -32.53
N GLN A 474 33.94 -32.46 -32.08
CA GLN A 474 34.77 -31.26 -31.89
C GLN A 474 35.87 -31.49 -30.85
N TRP A 475 35.52 -32.07 -29.69
CA TRP A 475 36.50 -32.38 -28.65
C TRP A 475 37.48 -33.45 -29.06
N THR A 476 37.10 -34.44 -29.88
CA THR A 476 37.97 -35.44 -30.42
C THR A 476 38.97 -34.80 -31.38
N ALA A 477 38.53 -33.89 -32.22
CA ALA A 477 39.46 -33.17 -33.14
C ALA A 477 40.42 -32.25 -32.35
N ALA A 478 39.91 -31.55 -31.33
CA ALA A 478 40.71 -30.68 -30.46
C ALA A 478 41.74 -31.46 -29.63
N TYR A 479 41.43 -32.69 -29.21
CA TYR A 479 42.30 -33.54 -28.40
C TYR A 479 43.66 -33.80 -29.05
N GLU A 480 43.73 -33.93 -30.39
CA GLU A 480 44.95 -34.19 -31.12
C GLU A 480 46.03 -33.09 -30.94
N THR A 481 45.57 -31.83 -30.77
CA THR A 481 46.43 -30.66 -30.63
C THR A 481 46.43 -30.02 -29.25
N ALA A 482 45.61 -30.53 -28.35
CA ALA A 482 45.47 -29.96 -27.01
C ALA A 482 46.74 -30.11 -26.18
N PRO A 483 47.06 -29.15 -25.31
CA PRO A 483 48.14 -29.25 -24.37
C PRO A 483 47.87 -30.30 -23.27
N ASP A 484 48.92 -30.79 -22.64
CA ASP A 484 48.82 -31.73 -21.52
C ASP A 484 48.36 -31.01 -20.23
N GLU A 485 48.72 -29.71 -20.08
CA GLU A 485 48.34 -28.84 -18.97
C GLU A 485 47.26 -27.84 -19.42
N ASN A 486 46.59 -27.19 -18.44
CA ASN A 486 45.58 -26.17 -18.75
C ASN A 486 46.22 -25.03 -19.58
N PRO A 487 45.68 -24.66 -20.76
CA PRO A 487 46.27 -23.68 -21.69
C PRO A 487 46.39 -22.28 -21.09
N TYR A 488 45.58 -21.93 -20.15
CA TYR A 488 45.58 -20.59 -19.53
C TYR A 488 46.44 -20.51 -18.26
N GLY A 489 46.93 -21.64 -17.72
CA GLY A 489 47.72 -21.70 -16.50
C GLY A 489 46.93 -21.45 -15.20
N LEU A 490 47.70 -21.31 -14.12
CA LEU A 490 47.09 -21.01 -12.80
C LEU A 490 46.51 -19.60 -12.77
N CYS A 491 45.38 -19.46 -12.08
CA CYS A 491 44.64 -18.19 -11.95
C CYS A 491 45.50 -17.12 -11.27
N GLN A 492 45.63 -15.97 -11.95
CA GLN A 492 46.39 -14.82 -11.47
C GLN A 492 45.57 -13.87 -10.63
N TRP A 493 44.30 -14.17 -10.42
CA TRP A 493 43.35 -13.36 -9.61
C TRP A 493 43.33 -11.88 -10.05
N THR A 494 43.38 -11.62 -11.36
CA THR A 494 43.41 -10.27 -11.92
C THR A 494 42.08 -9.97 -12.61
N PHE A 495 41.42 -8.86 -12.20
CA PHE A 495 40.21 -8.38 -12.88
C PHE A 495 40.56 -8.00 -14.32
N LYS A 496 39.81 -8.55 -15.26
CA LYS A 496 39.83 -8.23 -16.69
C LYS A 496 38.50 -7.56 -17.05
N ASN A 497 38.49 -6.78 -18.11
CA ASN A 497 37.24 -6.31 -18.66
C ASN A 497 36.35 -7.50 -19.06
N SER A 498 35.07 -7.52 -18.66
CA SER A 498 34.18 -8.66 -18.88
C SER A 498 33.99 -9.00 -20.35
N ALA A 499 34.18 -8.04 -21.25
CA ALA A 499 34.19 -8.28 -22.70
C ALA A 499 35.13 -9.42 -23.13
N TYR A 500 36.27 -9.61 -22.42
CA TYR A 500 37.22 -10.70 -22.69
C TYR A 500 36.58 -12.10 -22.62
N TYR A 501 35.56 -12.28 -21.77
CA TYR A 501 34.92 -13.58 -21.61
C TYR A 501 33.73 -13.81 -22.54
N PHE A 502 33.11 -12.76 -23.07
CA PHE A 502 31.83 -12.85 -23.78
C PHE A 502 31.92 -12.56 -25.28
N TYR A 503 32.97 -11.84 -25.72
CA TYR A 503 33.09 -11.38 -27.10
C TYR A 503 34.36 -11.92 -27.75
N SER A 504 34.33 -12.08 -29.05
CA SER A 504 35.52 -12.46 -29.84
C SER A 504 36.54 -11.32 -29.86
N GLU A 505 37.82 -11.68 -30.12
CA GLU A 505 38.88 -10.69 -30.30
C GLU A 505 38.57 -9.67 -31.42
N GLU A 506 37.86 -10.10 -32.45
CA GLU A 506 37.47 -9.27 -33.58
C GLU A 506 36.44 -8.21 -33.13
N GLU A 507 35.42 -8.62 -32.37
CA GLU A 507 34.40 -7.70 -31.82
C GLU A 507 35.00 -6.72 -30.83
N ILE A 508 35.91 -7.16 -29.97
CA ILE A 508 36.64 -6.30 -29.03
C ILE A 508 37.49 -5.28 -29.78
N ALA A 509 38.18 -5.73 -30.85
CA ALA A 509 39.01 -4.84 -31.68
C ALA A 509 38.18 -3.81 -32.45
N GLU A 510 36.98 -4.18 -32.92
CA GLU A 510 36.10 -3.31 -33.70
C GLU A 510 35.41 -2.23 -32.81
N ARG A 511 34.87 -2.59 -31.63
CA ARG A 511 34.02 -1.74 -30.84
C ARG A 511 34.70 -1.19 -29.58
N GLY A 512 35.76 -1.83 -29.11
CA GLY A 512 36.42 -1.54 -27.85
C GLY A 512 35.70 -2.14 -26.63
N THR A 513 36.45 -2.40 -25.57
CA THR A 513 35.95 -3.07 -24.36
C THR A 513 34.91 -2.26 -23.59
N SER A 514 35.11 -0.94 -23.55
CA SER A 514 34.18 -0.05 -22.78
C SER A 514 32.80 0.04 -23.42
N GLU A 515 32.68 -0.11 -24.74
CA GLU A 515 31.39 -0.11 -25.43
C GLU A 515 30.64 -1.42 -25.21
N LEU A 516 31.37 -2.54 -25.14
CA LEU A 516 30.81 -3.88 -25.04
C LEU A 516 30.42 -4.29 -23.59
N SER A 517 31.11 -3.73 -22.58
CA SER A 517 30.98 -4.16 -21.20
C SER A 517 30.68 -3.04 -20.19
N GLU A 518 30.50 -1.79 -20.67
CA GLU A 518 30.15 -0.62 -19.83
C GLU A 518 31.01 -0.46 -18.55
N GLY A 519 32.30 -0.80 -18.63
CA GLY A 519 33.22 -0.71 -17.49
C GLY A 519 33.13 -1.86 -16.50
N GLU A 520 32.49 -2.95 -16.84
CA GLU A 520 32.39 -4.14 -16.00
C GLU A 520 33.72 -4.93 -16.06
N GLU A 521 34.21 -5.32 -14.89
CA GLU A 521 35.41 -6.12 -14.71
C GLU A 521 35.08 -7.45 -14.04
N GLU A 522 35.74 -8.50 -14.44
CA GLU A 522 35.48 -9.85 -13.99
C GLU A 522 36.79 -10.67 -13.82
N ILE A 523 36.78 -11.53 -12.81
CA ILE A 523 37.74 -12.64 -12.64
C ILE A 523 36.97 -13.92 -12.83
N CYS A 524 37.36 -14.76 -13.80
CA CYS A 524 36.81 -16.09 -13.96
C CYS A 524 37.90 -17.13 -13.73
N ALA A 525 37.59 -18.11 -12.87
CA ALA A 525 38.50 -19.22 -12.57
C ALA A 525 37.74 -20.55 -12.56
N ARG A 526 38.54 -21.63 -12.74
CA ARG A 526 38.06 -23.01 -12.66
C ARG A 526 38.81 -23.78 -11.60
N VAL A 527 38.11 -24.71 -10.95
CA VAL A 527 38.70 -25.66 -10.01
C VAL A 527 38.07 -27.04 -10.21
N LEU A 528 38.84 -28.10 -10.04
CA LEU A 528 38.36 -29.48 -10.07
C LEU A 528 38.48 -30.05 -8.66
N ILE A 529 37.38 -30.38 -8.03
CA ILE A 529 37.30 -30.95 -6.66
C ILE A 529 36.66 -32.33 -6.75
N ASP A 530 37.39 -33.35 -6.39
CA ASP A 530 36.91 -34.77 -6.40
C ASP A 530 36.28 -35.19 -7.76
N GLY A 531 36.80 -34.63 -8.85
CA GLY A 531 36.30 -34.86 -10.19
C GLY A 531 35.11 -34.00 -10.62
N ILE A 532 34.61 -33.15 -9.79
CA ILE A 532 33.53 -32.21 -10.07
C ILE A 532 34.14 -30.86 -10.48
N PRO A 533 33.83 -30.34 -11.66
CA PRO A 533 34.34 -29.04 -12.09
C PRO A 533 33.44 -27.91 -11.55
N TYR A 534 34.08 -26.88 -11.00
CA TYR A 534 33.44 -25.65 -10.60
C TYR A 534 33.99 -24.51 -11.41
N SER A 535 33.12 -23.56 -11.79
CA SER A 535 33.52 -22.23 -12.25
C SER A 535 33.21 -21.22 -11.16
N LEU A 536 34.14 -20.28 -10.99
CA LEU A 536 34.06 -19.14 -10.11
C LEU A 536 34.05 -17.89 -10.99
N SER A 537 33.16 -16.97 -10.69
CA SER A 537 33.22 -15.63 -11.27
C SER A 537 33.07 -14.58 -10.18
N ALA A 538 33.90 -13.56 -10.21
CA ALA A 538 33.81 -12.36 -9.41
C ALA A 538 33.64 -11.17 -10.34
N THR A 539 32.46 -10.52 -10.28
CA THR A 539 32.12 -9.41 -11.16
C THR A 539 32.01 -8.13 -10.33
N ARG A 540 32.66 -7.07 -10.83
CA ARG A 540 32.52 -5.72 -10.24
C ARG A 540 32.34 -4.65 -11.31
N ARG A 541 31.54 -3.63 -10.98
CA ARG A 541 31.35 -2.42 -11.78
C ARG A 541 31.07 -1.25 -10.82
N ASP A 542 31.89 -0.20 -10.89
CA ASP A 542 31.80 0.98 -10.04
C ASP A 542 31.14 2.18 -10.74
N GLY A 543 30.86 2.05 -12.04
CA GLY A 543 30.23 3.11 -12.84
C GLY A 543 28.86 2.73 -13.38
N GLY A 544 28.16 3.72 -13.97
CA GLY A 544 26.85 3.50 -14.60
C GLY A 544 25.66 3.62 -13.65
N ALA A 545 24.48 3.20 -14.12
CA ALA A 545 23.23 3.25 -13.37
C ALA A 545 23.21 2.29 -12.18
N TYR A 546 23.92 1.16 -12.32
CA TYR A 546 24.03 0.11 -11.31
C TYR A 546 25.48 -0.22 -11.03
N LYS A 547 25.78 -0.47 -9.77
CA LYS A 547 27.07 -1.01 -9.34
C LYS A 547 26.93 -2.49 -9.11
N ILE A 548 27.85 -3.27 -9.64
CA ILE A 548 27.90 -4.72 -9.48
C ILE A 548 29.03 -5.07 -8.53
N ASN A 549 28.74 -5.97 -7.60
CA ASN A 549 29.75 -6.50 -6.68
C ASN A 549 29.29 -7.89 -6.24
N ARG A 550 29.64 -8.89 -7.02
CA ARG A 550 29.14 -10.26 -6.89
C ARG A 550 30.25 -11.27 -7.01
N PHE A 551 30.16 -12.34 -6.25
CA PHE A 551 30.97 -13.52 -6.36
C PHE A 551 30.09 -14.76 -6.47
N ASN A 552 30.27 -15.56 -7.50
CA ASN A 552 29.51 -16.77 -7.73
C ASN A 552 30.39 -18.01 -7.90
N VAL A 553 29.86 -19.13 -7.41
CA VAL A 553 30.42 -20.46 -7.72
C VAL A 553 29.30 -21.35 -8.21
N ARG A 554 29.57 -22.08 -9.28
CA ARG A 554 28.62 -23.06 -9.84
C ARG A 554 29.35 -24.33 -10.25
N ILE A 555 28.69 -25.48 -10.11
CA ILE A 555 29.09 -26.67 -10.82
C ILE A 555 28.87 -26.42 -12.29
N THR A 556 29.95 -26.41 -13.06
CA THR A 556 29.88 -26.18 -14.49
C THR A 556 31.10 -26.74 -15.19
N SER A 557 30.92 -27.00 -16.44
CA SER A 557 31.96 -27.53 -17.29
C SER A 557 32.49 -26.54 -18.33
N GLY A 558 32.10 -25.28 -18.21
CA GLY A 558 32.25 -24.35 -19.33
C GLY A 558 31.22 -24.67 -20.43
N VAL A 559 31.57 -24.54 -21.69
CA VAL A 559 30.64 -24.83 -22.78
C VAL A 559 30.26 -26.32 -22.75
N SER A 560 29.05 -26.60 -22.28
CA SER A 560 28.47 -27.94 -22.30
C SER A 560 27.18 -27.93 -23.11
N PRO A 561 26.93 -28.95 -23.94
CA PRO A 561 25.69 -29.05 -24.66
C PRO A 561 24.54 -29.21 -23.66
N MET A 562 23.69 -28.19 -23.59
CA MET A 562 22.45 -28.18 -22.84
C MET A 562 22.56 -28.52 -21.34
N ASP A 563 23.64 -28.06 -20.66
CA ASP A 563 23.91 -28.31 -19.24
C ASP A 563 23.91 -29.80 -18.82
N ILE A 564 24.18 -30.70 -19.79
CA ILE A 564 24.20 -32.14 -19.51
C ILE A 564 25.21 -32.48 -18.41
N GLU A 565 26.37 -31.87 -18.41
CA GLU A 565 27.42 -32.11 -17.42
C GLU A 565 26.93 -31.71 -16.03
N LYS A 566 26.32 -30.54 -15.91
CA LYS A 566 25.66 -30.09 -14.65
C LYS A 566 24.57 -31.08 -14.23
N GLY A 567 23.68 -31.45 -15.14
CA GLY A 567 22.60 -32.41 -14.88
C GLY A 567 23.09 -33.76 -14.35
N ILE A 568 24.20 -34.27 -14.86
CA ILE A 568 24.84 -35.52 -14.41
C ILE A 568 25.31 -35.38 -12.94
N TYR A 569 26.05 -34.31 -12.62
CA TYR A 569 26.54 -34.07 -11.26
C TYR A 569 25.39 -33.82 -10.28
N MET A 570 24.41 -33.04 -10.67
CA MET A 570 23.22 -32.80 -9.83
C MET A 570 22.45 -34.10 -9.53
N ALA A 571 22.27 -34.97 -10.53
CA ALA A 571 21.63 -36.27 -10.33
C ALA A 571 22.43 -37.19 -9.41
N GLN A 572 23.76 -37.10 -9.43
CA GLN A 572 24.64 -37.91 -8.55
C GLN A 572 24.65 -37.37 -7.10
N LEU A 573 24.73 -36.06 -6.93
CA LEU A 573 24.90 -35.42 -5.62
C LEU A 573 23.58 -35.24 -4.87
N CYS A 574 22.51 -34.93 -5.57
CA CYS A 574 21.28 -34.44 -4.99
C CYS A 574 20.13 -35.47 -4.95
N SER A 575 20.38 -36.72 -5.35
CA SER A 575 19.32 -37.76 -5.38
C SER A 575 18.97 -38.36 -4.01
N VAL A 576 19.66 -37.97 -2.97
CA VAL A 576 19.48 -38.51 -1.60
C VAL A 576 18.87 -37.41 -0.72
N LYS A 577 17.72 -37.71 -0.09
CA LYS A 577 17.11 -36.82 0.86
C LYS A 577 18.01 -36.67 2.10
N PRO A 578 18.41 -35.44 2.46
CA PRO A 578 19.25 -35.18 3.63
C PRO A 578 18.52 -35.50 4.95
N THR A 579 19.30 -35.93 5.95
CA THR A 579 18.85 -36.04 7.34
C THR A 579 19.03 -34.72 8.08
N ASP A 580 18.35 -34.52 9.21
CA ASP A 580 18.50 -33.32 10.04
C ASP A 580 19.96 -33.09 10.49
N GLU A 581 20.71 -34.19 10.74
CA GLU A 581 22.14 -34.12 11.07
C GLU A 581 22.97 -33.60 9.91
N GLN A 582 22.65 -33.99 8.67
CA GLN A 582 23.34 -33.51 7.47
C GLN A 582 23.01 -32.04 7.21
N VAL A 583 21.78 -31.60 7.45
CA VAL A 583 21.38 -30.20 7.38
C VAL A 583 22.15 -29.37 8.41
N ALA A 584 22.22 -29.81 9.65
CA ALA A 584 23.00 -29.12 10.69
C ALA A 584 24.51 -29.07 10.36
N SER A 585 25.06 -30.14 9.75
CA SER A 585 26.45 -30.19 9.31
C SER A 585 26.72 -29.19 8.17
N ALA A 586 25.78 -29.05 7.22
CA ALA A 586 25.88 -28.06 6.14
C ALA A 586 25.87 -26.61 6.70
N GLN A 587 25.00 -26.33 7.67
CA GLN A 587 24.95 -25.06 8.37
C GLN A 587 26.29 -24.73 9.08
N GLN A 588 26.85 -25.69 9.80
CA GLN A 588 28.14 -25.53 10.46
C GLN A 588 29.27 -25.30 9.45
N LYS A 589 29.28 -26.01 8.32
CA LYS A 589 30.24 -25.86 7.25
C LYS A 589 30.16 -24.47 6.62
N ALA A 590 28.96 -23.97 6.34
CA ALA A 590 28.76 -22.61 5.84
C ALA A 590 29.30 -21.55 6.81
N ALA A 591 28.98 -21.66 8.09
CA ALA A 591 29.52 -20.76 9.12
C ALA A 591 31.03 -20.75 9.18
N GLN A 592 31.68 -21.93 9.06
CA GLN A 592 33.13 -22.04 9.01
C GLN A 592 33.72 -21.36 7.78
N MET A 593 33.15 -21.57 6.58
CA MET A 593 33.58 -20.95 5.33
C MET A 593 33.46 -19.42 5.42
N LEU A 594 32.33 -18.89 5.91
CA LEU A 594 32.12 -17.45 6.09
C LEU A 594 33.15 -16.84 7.06
N SER A 595 33.45 -17.50 8.16
CA SER A 595 34.51 -17.06 9.08
C SER A 595 35.90 -16.98 8.41
N GLN A 596 36.19 -17.91 7.51
CA GLN A 596 37.49 -17.96 6.78
C GLN A 596 37.60 -16.92 5.67
N MET A 597 36.48 -16.46 5.11
CA MET A 597 36.44 -15.41 4.08
C MET A 597 36.93 -14.07 4.61
N GLY A 598 36.83 -13.80 5.93
CA GLY A 598 37.34 -12.57 6.55
C GLY A 598 36.61 -11.31 6.07
N MET A 599 35.33 -11.41 5.79
CA MET A 599 34.45 -10.33 5.30
C MET A 599 33.43 -9.91 6.38
N GLY A 600 33.87 -9.78 7.63
CA GLY A 600 32.98 -9.43 8.76
C GLY A 600 32.39 -10.64 9.45
N GLU A 601 31.42 -10.38 10.34
CA GLU A 601 30.64 -11.41 11.05
C GLU A 601 29.38 -11.73 10.28
N TRP A 602 28.95 -12.99 10.37
CA TRP A 602 27.79 -13.50 9.64
C TRP A 602 26.87 -14.25 10.56
N TYR A 603 25.58 -14.12 10.34
CA TYR A 603 24.50 -14.86 10.99
C TYR A 603 23.84 -15.77 9.97
N ILE A 604 23.70 -17.06 10.29
CA ILE A 604 22.91 -17.99 9.47
C ILE A 604 21.44 -17.70 9.76
N ASP A 605 20.79 -17.08 8.80
CA ASP A 605 19.42 -16.62 8.89
C ASP A 605 18.43 -17.75 8.61
N GLU A 606 18.69 -18.51 7.56
CA GLU A 606 17.80 -19.57 7.12
C GLU A 606 18.55 -20.81 6.66
N CYS A 607 18.01 -21.99 6.99
CA CYS A 607 18.51 -23.26 6.50
C CYS A 607 17.34 -24.20 6.20
N TYR A 608 17.17 -24.57 4.94
CA TYR A 608 16.06 -25.43 4.49
C TYR A 608 16.48 -26.40 3.39
N VAL A 609 15.64 -27.39 3.16
CA VAL A 609 15.83 -28.34 2.05
C VAL A 609 14.84 -28.04 0.94
N GLU A 610 15.36 -27.63 -0.20
CA GLU A 610 14.56 -27.51 -1.41
C GLU A 610 14.43 -28.88 -2.10
N ILE A 611 13.25 -29.17 -2.57
CA ILE A 611 12.97 -30.36 -3.36
C ILE A 611 12.62 -29.92 -4.77
N GLN A 612 13.59 -30.04 -5.68
CA GLN A 612 13.33 -29.88 -7.10
C GLN A 612 12.73 -31.16 -7.64
N ASN A 613 11.42 -31.19 -7.76
CA ASN A 613 10.74 -32.37 -8.19
C ASN A 613 10.65 -32.49 -9.72
N LYS A 614 10.38 -33.68 -10.18
CA LYS A 614 10.23 -34.05 -11.58
C LYS A 614 9.16 -33.23 -12.33
N GLU A 615 8.06 -32.85 -11.65
CA GLU A 615 6.94 -32.18 -12.30
C GLU A 615 7.27 -30.72 -12.64
N ILE A 616 7.97 -30.01 -11.72
CA ILE A 616 8.29 -28.60 -11.89
C ILE A 616 9.48 -28.41 -12.84
N PHE A 617 10.55 -29.18 -12.66
CA PHE A 617 11.81 -28.98 -13.39
C PHE A 617 12.10 -30.06 -14.44
N MET A 618 11.18 -30.99 -14.69
CA MET A 618 11.35 -32.11 -15.62
C MET A 618 12.60 -32.95 -15.33
N LEU A 619 12.92 -33.14 -14.07
CA LEU A 619 14.05 -33.91 -13.61
C LEU A 619 13.73 -35.41 -13.60
N ALA A 620 14.71 -36.27 -13.86
CA ALA A 620 14.51 -37.75 -13.84
C ALA A 620 14.23 -38.28 -12.44
N LYS A 621 14.66 -37.54 -11.40
CA LYS A 621 14.47 -37.87 -9.98
C LYS A 621 14.31 -36.59 -9.17
N ASP A 622 13.66 -36.72 -8.02
CA ASP A 622 13.66 -35.64 -7.02
C ASP A 622 15.10 -35.31 -6.66
N GLN A 623 15.43 -34.01 -6.68
CA GLN A 623 16.71 -33.50 -6.25
C GLN A 623 16.54 -32.72 -4.97
N TYR A 624 17.39 -33.01 -3.98
CA TYR A 624 17.35 -32.40 -2.65
C TYR A 624 18.57 -31.51 -2.49
N ILE A 625 18.34 -30.22 -2.31
CA ILE A 625 19.38 -29.23 -2.12
C ILE A 625 19.22 -28.60 -0.74
N ILE A 626 20.28 -28.59 0.06
CA ILE A 626 20.31 -27.87 1.34
C ILE A 626 20.71 -26.43 1.05
N HIS A 627 19.81 -25.49 1.24
CA HIS A 627 20.08 -24.07 1.19
C HIS A 627 20.47 -23.56 2.58
N VAL A 628 21.55 -22.80 2.63
CA VAL A 628 22.00 -22.10 3.83
C VAL A 628 22.23 -20.64 3.46
N ASN A 629 21.42 -19.78 4.03
CA ASN A 629 21.44 -18.35 3.78
C ASN A 629 22.00 -17.61 4.97
N ALA A 630 22.86 -16.62 4.71
CA ALA A 630 23.50 -15.84 5.76
C ALA A 630 23.47 -14.36 5.45
N VAL A 631 23.34 -13.57 6.50
CA VAL A 631 23.32 -12.09 6.46
C VAL A 631 24.45 -11.53 7.32
N PRO A 632 24.95 -10.32 7.05
CA PRO A 632 26.00 -9.72 7.85
C PRO A 632 25.48 -9.36 9.24
N VAL A 633 26.36 -9.50 10.24
CA VAL A 633 26.15 -9.02 11.60
C VAL A 633 26.86 -7.67 11.75
N ILE A 634 26.13 -6.68 12.20
CA ILE A 634 26.61 -5.30 12.36
C ILE A 634 26.53 -4.93 13.84
N ASN A 635 27.69 -4.78 14.49
CA ASN A 635 27.78 -4.49 15.92
C ASN A 635 26.95 -5.47 16.79
N GLY A 636 26.95 -6.75 16.44
CA GLY A 636 26.25 -7.81 17.17
C GLY A 636 24.78 -8.02 16.77
N VAL A 637 24.25 -7.24 15.83
CA VAL A 637 22.87 -7.35 15.36
C VAL A 637 22.83 -7.82 13.90
N PRO A 638 22.08 -8.89 13.58
CA PRO A 638 21.97 -9.37 12.22
C PRO A 638 21.17 -8.39 11.33
N ALA A 639 21.54 -8.33 10.05
CA ALA A 639 20.74 -7.65 9.07
C ALA A 639 19.50 -8.49 8.71
N ILE A 640 18.40 -7.82 8.40
CA ILE A 640 17.20 -8.47 7.87
C ILE A 640 17.47 -8.90 6.43
N ARG A 641 17.19 -10.17 6.14
CA ARG A 641 17.25 -10.70 4.78
C ARG A 641 15.99 -10.27 4.01
N ARG A 642 16.19 -9.57 2.92
CA ARG A 642 15.12 -9.32 1.95
C ARG A 642 15.31 -10.28 0.80
N PRO A 643 14.36 -11.19 0.52
CA PRO A 643 14.46 -12.01 -0.66
C PRO A 643 14.55 -11.12 -1.90
N GLN A 644 15.59 -11.33 -2.68
CA GLN A 644 15.69 -10.71 -3.99
C GLN A 644 14.61 -11.34 -4.86
N LEU A 645 13.73 -10.54 -5.46
CA LEU A 645 12.88 -11.03 -6.52
C LEU A 645 13.76 -11.34 -7.74
N SER A 646 14.11 -12.60 -7.87
CA SER A 646 15.01 -13.08 -8.95
C SER A 646 14.46 -12.87 -10.36
N ASN A 647 13.18 -12.55 -10.52
CA ASN A 647 12.50 -12.47 -11.80
C ASN A 647 12.09 -11.08 -12.26
N MET A 648 12.25 -10.03 -11.47
CA MET A 648 12.03 -8.67 -11.96
C MET A 648 13.30 -8.13 -12.62
N LYS A 649 13.52 -8.53 -13.87
CA LYS A 649 14.55 -8.01 -14.78
C LYS A 649 14.32 -6.55 -15.21
N ASN A 650 13.73 -5.74 -14.38
CA ASN A 650 13.61 -4.33 -14.68
C ASN A 650 14.60 -3.56 -13.82
N ASP A 651 15.55 -2.98 -14.49
CA ASP A 651 16.73 -2.29 -13.98
C ASP A 651 16.47 -1.12 -13.01
N ASN A 652 15.22 -0.88 -12.63
CA ASN A 652 14.80 0.26 -11.79
C ASN A 652 14.29 -0.11 -10.39
N VAL A 653 14.32 -1.38 -10.00
CA VAL A 653 13.74 -1.86 -8.73
C VAL A 653 14.61 -1.55 -7.50
N TYR A 654 15.81 -1.06 -7.70
CA TYR A 654 16.70 -0.80 -6.57
C TYR A 654 16.66 0.66 -6.12
N THR A 655 16.11 0.90 -4.96
CA THR A 655 16.30 2.15 -4.22
C THR A 655 17.78 2.38 -3.88
N SER A 656 18.63 1.38 -4.07
CA SER A 656 20.07 1.46 -3.97
C SER A 656 20.73 0.91 -5.23
N LYS A 657 21.83 1.54 -5.63
CA LYS A 657 22.67 1.12 -6.78
C LYS A 657 23.40 -0.22 -6.54
N TYR A 658 23.23 -0.84 -5.38
CA TYR A 658 23.88 -2.08 -4.98
C TYR A 658 22.88 -3.10 -4.47
N ALA A 659 23.16 -4.38 -4.72
CA ALA A 659 22.42 -5.46 -4.09
C ALA A 659 22.51 -5.41 -2.55
N LEU A 660 21.57 -6.01 -1.87
CA LEU A 660 21.67 -6.25 -0.42
C LEU A 660 22.79 -7.27 -0.16
N THR A 661 23.40 -7.15 1.03
CA THR A 661 24.47 -8.07 1.41
C THR A 661 23.87 -9.38 1.88
N ASP A 662 24.11 -10.45 1.13
CA ASP A 662 23.79 -11.81 1.56
C ASP A 662 24.80 -12.83 1.02
N ALA A 663 24.88 -13.97 1.68
CA ALA A 663 25.66 -15.12 1.23
C ALA A 663 24.75 -16.35 1.20
N GLN A 664 24.72 -17.02 0.06
CA GLN A 664 23.85 -18.17 -0.18
C GLN A 664 24.68 -19.39 -0.55
N PHE A 665 24.54 -20.46 0.21
CA PHE A 665 25.16 -21.74 -0.05
C PHE A 665 24.12 -22.76 -0.47
N GLN A 666 24.51 -23.61 -1.40
CA GLN A 666 23.78 -24.82 -1.76
C GLN A 666 24.66 -26.03 -1.56
N PHE A 667 24.22 -26.98 -0.75
CA PHE A 667 24.95 -28.22 -0.45
C PHE A 667 24.14 -29.46 -0.84
N ALA A 668 24.87 -30.50 -1.24
CA ALA A 668 24.32 -31.83 -1.33
C ALA A 668 24.24 -32.49 0.08
N ALA A 669 23.49 -33.60 0.20
CA ALA A 669 23.32 -34.35 1.44
C ALA A 669 24.65 -34.86 2.04
N ASN A 670 25.66 -35.13 1.22
CA ASN A 670 27.00 -35.53 1.64
C ASN A 670 27.90 -34.35 2.08
N GLY A 671 27.38 -33.13 2.02
CA GLY A 671 28.08 -31.89 2.36
C GLY A 671 28.94 -31.29 1.24
N ASP A 672 28.86 -31.80 0.01
CA ASP A 672 29.57 -31.18 -1.13
C ASP A 672 28.86 -29.86 -1.51
N LEU A 673 29.68 -28.84 -1.80
CA LEU A 673 29.17 -27.57 -2.27
C LEU A 673 28.61 -27.73 -3.70
N ILE A 674 27.41 -27.26 -3.95
CA ILE A 674 26.77 -27.22 -5.25
C ILE A 674 26.94 -25.83 -5.87
N ALA A 675 26.61 -24.81 -5.07
CA ALA A 675 26.69 -23.42 -5.49
C ALA A 675 26.97 -22.50 -4.29
N PHE A 676 27.53 -21.36 -4.59
CA PHE A 676 27.70 -20.26 -3.64
C PHE A 676 27.50 -18.92 -4.34
N ASP A 677 26.79 -18.03 -3.69
CA ASP A 677 26.60 -16.64 -4.09
C ASP A 677 26.94 -15.71 -2.94
N LEU A 678 27.65 -14.65 -3.23
CA LEU A 678 27.91 -13.53 -2.35
C LEU A 678 27.59 -12.25 -3.11
N ASP A 679 26.62 -11.51 -2.63
CA ASP A 679 26.20 -10.23 -3.20
C ASP A 679 26.42 -9.09 -2.21
N GLY A 680 26.64 -7.88 -2.73
CA GLY A 680 26.51 -6.62 -2.01
C GLY A 680 27.40 -6.46 -0.77
N ALA A 681 28.62 -6.97 -0.75
CA ALA A 681 29.55 -6.77 0.36
C ALA A 681 29.69 -5.29 0.75
N ILE A 682 29.84 -5.00 2.04
CA ILE A 682 29.85 -3.64 2.63
C ILE A 682 31.05 -3.40 3.54
N ASP A 683 31.47 -2.13 3.62
CA ASP A 683 32.36 -1.60 4.65
C ASP A 683 31.60 -0.70 5.61
N ILE A 684 31.76 -0.89 6.91
CA ILE A 684 31.26 0.05 7.93
C ILE A 684 32.21 1.24 7.96
N THR A 685 31.72 2.41 7.56
CA THR A 685 32.53 3.65 7.49
C THR A 685 32.44 4.46 8.78
N GLU A 686 31.31 4.43 9.47
CA GLU A 686 31.07 5.17 10.71
C GLU A 686 30.01 4.47 11.55
N THR A 687 30.18 4.50 12.86
CA THR A 687 29.10 4.16 13.81
C THR A 687 28.47 5.45 14.30
N VAL A 688 27.29 5.77 13.78
CA VAL A 688 26.52 6.99 14.14
C VAL A 688 26.05 6.88 15.59
N ASN A 689 25.53 5.73 15.97
CA ASN A 689 25.06 5.44 17.33
C ASN A 689 25.18 3.94 17.60
N THR A 690 25.62 3.58 18.80
CA THR A 690 25.78 2.18 19.21
C THR A 690 24.50 1.56 19.79
N ASN A 691 23.57 2.38 20.27
CA ASN A 691 22.27 1.94 20.78
C ASN A 691 21.26 3.08 20.67
N VAL A 692 20.32 2.97 19.74
CA VAL A 692 19.28 3.98 19.50
C VAL A 692 17.99 3.64 20.23
N ALA A 693 17.22 4.67 20.57
CA ALA A 693 15.87 4.50 21.06
C ALA A 693 14.97 4.03 19.90
N THR A 694 14.30 2.92 20.09
CA THR A 694 13.33 2.36 19.14
C THR A 694 11.92 2.43 19.72
N LEU A 695 10.92 2.44 18.85
CA LEU A 695 9.53 2.25 19.22
C LEU A 695 9.35 0.86 19.87
N SER A 696 8.37 0.74 20.73
CA SER A 696 7.98 -0.56 21.28
C SER A 696 7.33 -1.44 20.19
N MET A 697 7.33 -2.75 20.41
CA MET A 697 6.69 -3.68 19.44
C MET A 697 5.21 -3.39 19.26
N ASP A 698 4.49 -2.98 20.30
CA ASP A 698 3.08 -2.60 20.21
C ASP A 698 2.89 -1.37 19.32
N GLU A 699 3.74 -0.34 19.49
CA GLU A 699 3.71 0.85 18.63
C GLU A 699 4.06 0.51 17.17
N LEU A 700 5.02 -0.38 16.95
CA LEU A 700 5.38 -0.85 15.61
C LEU A 700 4.24 -1.60 14.94
N MET A 701 3.55 -2.49 15.68
CA MET A 701 2.39 -3.21 15.14
C MET A 701 1.21 -2.28 14.84
N ASP A 702 1.00 -1.24 15.66
CA ASP A 702 0.03 -0.19 15.36
C ASP A 702 0.39 0.58 14.05
N ARG A 703 1.68 0.86 13.82
CA ARG A 703 2.15 1.47 12.56
C ARG A 703 1.91 0.56 11.37
N VAL A 704 2.24 -0.73 11.49
CA VAL A 704 1.94 -1.76 10.47
C VAL A 704 0.47 -1.75 10.12
N LYS A 705 -0.41 -1.86 11.12
CA LYS A 705 -1.86 -1.89 10.93
C LYS A 705 -2.36 -0.62 10.23
N ASN A 706 -1.95 0.55 10.69
CA ASN A 706 -2.34 1.82 10.09
C ASN A 706 -1.88 1.91 8.64
N HIS A 707 -0.63 1.53 8.35
CA HIS A 707 -0.10 1.54 6.99
C HIS A 707 -0.89 0.60 6.07
N MET A 708 -1.05 -0.67 6.47
CA MET A 708 -1.72 -1.67 5.64
C MET A 708 -3.22 -1.39 5.46
N THR A 709 -3.86 -0.75 6.44
CA THR A 709 -5.28 -0.35 6.32
C THR A 709 -5.49 0.80 5.35
N LEU A 710 -4.53 1.75 5.27
CA LEU A 710 -4.67 2.99 4.49
C LEU A 710 -4.01 2.93 3.11
N SER A 711 -3.11 1.99 2.88
CA SER A 711 -2.27 1.93 1.67
C SER A 711 -2.69 0.78 0.76
N ASP A 712 -2.94 1.09 -0.50
CA ASP A 712 -3.22 0.10 -1.56
C ASP A 712 -2.00 -0.78 -1.86
N SER A 713 -0.80 -0.32 -1.50
CA SER A 713 0.47 -0.92 -1.89
C SER A 713 1.39 -1.22 -0.72
N GLY A 714 0.85 -1.41 0.49
CA GLY A 714 1.67 -1.78 1.66
C GLY A 714 2.43 -3.09 1.47
N ALA A 715 1.86 -3.97 0.69
CA ALA A 715 2.40 -5.28 0.44
C ALA A 715 3.19 -5.36 -0.86
N TYR A 716 4.30 -6.03 -0.80
CA TYR A 716 5.11 -6.40 -1.95
C TYR A 716 4.31 -7.31 -2.89
N SER A 717 4.24 -6.99 -4.17
CA SER A 717 3.51 -7.75 -5.20
C SER A 717 1.98 -7.69 -5.16
N ILE A 718 1.37 -6.98 -4.24
CA ILE A 718 -0.08 -6.79 -4.23
C ILE A 718 -0.38 -5.42 -4.85
N SER A 719 -1.07 -5.44 -5.96
CA SER A 719 -1.51 -4.26 -6.69
C SER A 719 -3.02 -4.25 -6.80
N MET A 720 -3.64 -3.10 -6.54
CA MET A 720 -5.06 -2.88 -6.83
C MET A 720 -5.37 -3.09 -8.31
N ASP A 721 -4.44 -2.76 -9.20
CA ASP A 721 -4.56 -3.03 -10.64
C ASP A 721 -4.76 -4.52 -10.93
N THR A 722 -4.19 -5.42 -10.11
CA THR A 722 -4.38 -6.86 -10.23
C THR A 722 -5.81 -7.25 -9.86
N ILE A 723 -6.37 -6.70 -8.78
CA ILE A 723 -7.77 -6.94 -8.37
C ILE A 723 -8.71 -6.45 -9.48
N GLU A 724 -8.55 -5.19 -9.93
CA GLU A 724 -9.37 -4.63 -11.00
C GLU A 724 -9.26 -5.40 -12.32
N SER A 725 -8.07 -5.92 -12.66
CA SER A 725 -7.86 -6.75 -13.84
C SER A 725 -8.60 -8.08 -13.73
N LEU A 726 -8.48 -8.76 -12.58
CA LEU A 726 -9.18 -10.03 -12.34
C LEU A 726 -10.70 -9.84 -12.34
N GLU A 727 -11.22 -8.79 -11.69
CA GLU A 727 -12.64 -8.46 -11.71
C GLU A 727 -13.16 -8.21 -13.14
N LYS A 728 -12.38 -7.51 -13.95
CA LYS A 728 -12.71 -7.25 -15.35
C LYS A 728 -12.69 -8.52 -16.19
N ASP A 729 -11.72 -9.41 -15.98
CA ASP A 729 -11.53 -10.61 -16.79
C ASP A 729 -12.57 -11.68 -16.44
N PHE A 730 -12.94 -11.80 -15.19
CA PHE A 730 -13.86 -12.84 -14.71
C PHE A 730 -15.27 -12.33 -14.41
N GLY A 731 -15.48 -11.01 -14.26
CA GLY A 731 -16.79 -10.41 -14.01
C GLY A 731 -17.36 -10.70 -12.62
N GLU A 732 -16.49 -11.03 -11.65
CA GLU A 732 -16.82 -11.34 -10.27
C GLU A 732 -16.11 -10.34 -9.34
N GLU A 733 -16.65 -10.13 -8.15
CA GLU A 733 -15.99 -9.32 -7.10
C GLU A 733 -14.83 -10.12 -6.50
N ILE A 734 -13.63 -9.53 -6.53
CA ILE A 734 -12.39 -10.17 -6.09
C ILE A 734 -11.88 -9.51 -4.82
N VAL A 735 -11.43 -10.34 -3.88
CA VAL A 735 -10.72 -9.89 -2.67
C VAL A 735 -9.34 -10.52 -2.61
N CYS A 736 -8.39 -9.79 -2.03
CA CYS A 736 -7.08 -10.31 -1.68
C CYS A 736 -7.07 -10.67 -0.19
N ASN A 737 -6.71 -11.91 0.14
CA ASN A 737 -6.45 -12.31 1.52
C ASN A 737 -4.95 -12.39 1.74
N ILE A 738 -4.48 -11.78 2.82
CA ILE A 738 -3.07 -11.72 3.22
C ILE A 738 -2.95 -12.33 4.61
N ASP A 739 -2.15 -13.40 4.70
CA ASP A 739 -1.82 -14.07 5.96
C ASP A 739 -0.37 -13.78 6.35
N ILE A 740 -0.19 -12.95 7.36
CA ILE A 740 1.13 -12.56 7.90
C ILE A 740 1.49 -13.53 9.01
N MET A 741 2.60 -14.25 8.82
CA MET A 741 3.00 -15.35 9.69
C MET A 741 4.39 -15.14 10.32
N GLN A 742 5.25 -14.31 9.71
CA GLN A 742 6.63 -14.14 10.14
C GLN A 742 6.93 -12.67 10.44
N LEU A 743 7.76 -12.44 11.44
CA LEU A 743 8.30 -11.14 11.81
C LEU A 743 9.81 -11.29 12.08
N GLU A 744 10.61 -10.54 11.32
CA GLU A 744 12.04 -10.39 11.57
C GLU A 744 12.29 -9.03 12.19
N TYR A 745 13.11 -8.98 13.25
CA TYR A 745 13.57 -7.75 13.90
C TYR A 745 15.10 -7.69 13.84
N GLY A 746 15.63 -6.70 13.12
CA GLY A 746 17.06 -6.59 12.88
C GLY A 746 17.41 -5.26 12.23
N LEU A 747 18.49 -5.24 11.48
CA LEU A 747 18.94 -4.05 10.77
C LEU A 747 18.61 -4.11 9.29
N THR A 748 18.15 -3.02 8.72
CA THR A 748 17.95 -2.91 7.28
C THR A 748 18.61 -1.68 6.70
N ARG A 749 18.97 -1.75 5.43
CA ARG A 749 19.66 -0.68 4.72
C ARG A 749 18.67 0.35 4.19
N VAL A 750 18.93 1.61 4.49
CA VAL A 750 18.22 2.78 3.95
C VAL A 750 19.21 3.75 3.33
N LYS A 751 18.76 4.52 2.34
CA LYS A 751 19.62 5.48 1.64
C LYS A 751 19.96 6.67 2.53
N ALA A 752 21.21 7.13 2.48
CA ALA A 752 21.61 8.39 3.14
C ALA A 752 21.17 9.60 2.28
N PRO A 753 20.72 10.72 2.90
CA PRO A 753 20.30 11.88 2.16
C PRO A 753 21.44 12.50 1.35
N ASN A 754 21.13 12.96 0.14
CA ASN A 754 22.05 13.67 -0.74
C ASN A 754 23.32 12.90 -1.15
N THR A 755 23.34 11.58 -1.04
CA THR A 755 24.43 10.74 -1.51
C THR A 755 23.89 9.58 -2.32
N ASP A 756 24.64 9.19 -3.36
CA ASP A 756 24.30 8.02 -4.18
C ASP A 756 24.99 6.74 -3.70
N ASP A 757 25.98 6.86 -2.84
CA ASP A 757 26.91 5.78 -2.49
C ASP A 757 27.04 5.51 -0.98
N SER A 758 26.31 6.23 -0.14
CA SER A 758 26.27 6.00 1.31
C SER A 758 24.89 5.57 1.76
N TYR A 759 24.89 4.61 2.64
CA TYR A 759 23.68 4.02 3.21
C TYR A 759 23.80 3.96 4.73
N TYR A 760 22.66 3.99 5.40
CA TYR A 760 22.59 3.63 6.82
C TYR A 760 22.01 2.23 6.97
N TYR A 761 22.52 1.48 7.93
CA TYR A 761 21.78 0.38 8.51
C TYR A 761 21.06 0.89 9.76
N VAL A 762 19.76 0.69 9.80
CA VAL A 762 18.86 1.14 10.86
C VAL A 762 18.04 -0.02 11.40
N PRO A 763 17.63 -0.01 12.67
CA PRO A 763 16.70 -0.99 13.22
C PRO A 763 15.37 -0.95 12.47
N ALA A 764 14.85 -2.13 12.17
CA ALA A 764 13.57 -2.28 11.48
C ALA A 764 12.89 -3.61 11.81
N ILE A 765 11.60 -3.70 11.53
CA ILE A 765 10.85 -4.95 11.45
C ILE A 765 10.47 -5.23 10.01
N LEU A 766 10.55 -6.49 9.61
CA LEU A 766 10.03 -6.99 8.34
C LEU A 766 8.94 -8.03 8.64
N LEU A 767 7.79 -7.85 8.03
CA LEU A 767 6.68 -8.79 8.10
C LEU A 767 6.54 -9.52 6.78
N SER A 768 6.44 -10.84 6.86
CA SER A 768 6.33 -11.72 5.70
C SER A 768 5.16 -12.69 5.86
N GLY A 769 4.63 -13.15 4.72
CA GLY A 769 3.48 -14.04 4.73
C GLY A 769 3.07 -14.51 3.35
N THR A 770 1.86 -15.03 3.24
CA THR A 770 1.26 -15.49 1.99
C THR A 770 0.10 -14.61 1.59
N TYR A 771 -0.28 -14.64 0.32
CA TYR A 771 -1.48 -13.97 -0.15
C TYR A 771 -2.17 -14.74 -1.28
N ASN A 772 -3.48 -14.54 -1.41
CA ASN A 772 -4.25 -15.08 -2.52
C ASN A 772 -5.35 -14.11 -2.96
N TYR A 773 -5.69 -14.20 -4.25
CA TYR A 773 -6.85 -13.50 -4.82
C TYR A 773 -7.97 -14.49 -5.02
N CYS A 774 -9.14 -14.21 -4.46
CA CYS A 774 -10.29 -15.09 -4.57
C CYS A 774 -11.59 -14.35 -4.86
N SER A 775 -12.54 -15.06 -5.50
CA SER A 775 -13.89 -14.55 -5.71
C SER A 775 -14.67 -14.51 -4.40
N VAL A 776 -15.35 -13.40 -4.13
CA VAL A 776 -16.22 -13.24 -2.96
C VAL A 776 -17.43 -14.20 -3.04
N ASP A 777 -17.98 -14.39 -4.24
CA ASP A 777 -19.21 -15.16 -4.45
C ASP A 777 -18.97 -16.68 -4.43
N THR A 778 -17.87 -17.13 -5.06
CA THR A 778 -17.61 -18.56 -5.29
C THR A 778 -16.53 -19.13 -4.37
N GLY A 779 -15.67 -18.29 -3.79
CA GLY A 779 -14.50 -18.69 -3.03
C GLY A 779 -13.38 -19.31 -3.90
N MET A 780 -13.48 -19.20 -5.23
CA MET A 780 -12.47 -19.72 -6.15
C MET A 780 -11.21 -18.87 -6.07
N ILE A 781 -10.07 -19.52 -5.89
CA ILE A 781 -8.75 -18.87 -5.87
C ILE A 781 -8.27 -18.75 -7.32
N TYR A 782 -7.95 -17.54 -7.75
CA TYR A 782 -7.41 -17.25 -9.09
C TYR A 782 -5.89 -17.22 -9.10
N PHE A 783 -5.28 -16.84 -7.97
CA PHE A 783 -3.83 -16.80 -7.80
C PHE A 783 -3.49 -16.94 -6.32
N SER A 784 -2.41 -17.64 -6.01
CA SER A 784 -1.86 -17.76 -4.66
C SER A 784 -0.34 -17.65 -4.69
N SER A 785 0.26 -16.95 -3.72
CA SER A 785 1.70 -16.92 -3.55
C SER A 785 2.28 -18.30 -3.21
N GLU A 786 1.46 -19.21 -2.72
CA GLU A 786 1.87 -20.60 -2.45
C GLU A 786 2.26 -21.39 -3.71
N GLU A 787 1.82 -20.92 -4.89
CA GLU A 787 2.15 -21.50 -6.19
C GLU A 787 3.41 -20.90 -6.83
N MET A 788 4.06 -19.93 -6.17
CA MET A 788 5.25 -19.26 -6.70
C MET A 788 6.49 -20.17 -6.60
N SER A 789 7.33 -20.12 -7.62
CA SER A 789 8.57 -20.90 -7.69
C SER A 789 9.62 -20.48 -6.66
N ASP A 790 9.56 -19.25 -6.20
CA ASP A 790 10.55 -18.63 -5.30
C ASP A 790 10.20 -18.81 -3.81
N GLY A 791 9.16 -19.60 -3.53
CA GLY A 791 8.66 -19.91 -2.19
C GLY A 791 7.34 -19.20 -1.87
N PRO A 792 6.55 -19.76 -0.95
CA PRO A 792 5.21 -19.27 -0.65
C PRO A 792 5.19 -17.97 0.16
N ILE A 793 6.25 -17.71 0.94
CA ILE A 793 6.33 -16.59 1.88
C ILE A 793 7.04 -15.41 1.22
N VAL A 794 6.35 -14.30 1.14
CA VAL A 794 6.85 -13.07 0.52
C VAL A 794 6.95 -11.93 1.55
N PRO A 795 7.94 -11.04 1.42
CA PRO A 795 8.02 -9.84 2.25
C PRO A 795 6.86 -8.90 1.92
N LEU A 796 6.16 -8.45 2.95
CA LEU A 796 4.93 -7.67 2.81
C LEU A 796 5.12 -6.20 3.22
N VAL A 797 5.68 -5.95 4.39
CA VAL A 797 5.91 -4.59 4.88
C VAL A 797 7.16 -4.52 5.73
N CYS A 798 7.94 -3.46 5.55
CA CYS A 798 9.12 -3.17 6.35
C CYS A 798 8.97 -1.79 7.02
N ILE A 799 9.14 -1.73 8.34
CA ILE A 799 8.96 -0.51 9.15
C ILE A 799 10.26 -0.18 9.86
N ASN A 800 10.70 1.06 9.76
CA ASN A 800 11.81 1.61 10.54
C ASN A 800 11.43 1.65 12.02
N ALA A 801 12.21 1.00 12.86
CA ALA A 801 11.89 0.91 14.28
C ALA A 801 12.21 2.20 15.05
N ILE A 802 12.90 3.18 14.47
CA ILE A 802 13.23 4.45 15.13
C ILE A 802 12.04 5.42 15.07
N ASP A 803 11.45 5.59 13.89
CA ASP A 803 10.44 6.62 13.64
C ASP A 803 9.08 6.06 13.17
N GLY A 804 9.00 4.74 12.92
CA GLY A 804 7.80 4.09 12.41
C GLY A 804 7.51 4.34 10.93
N SER A 805 8.45 4.90 10.18
CA SER A 805 8.32 5.12 8.73
C SER A 805 8.39 3.81 7.96
N VAL A 806 7.70 3.75 6.82
CA VAL A 806 7.74 2.59 5.93
C VAL A 806 9.03 2.61 5.12
N ILE A 807 9.73 1.48 5.12
CA ILE A 807 10.87 1.25 4.25
C ILE A 807 10.35 0.52 3.02
N GLN A 808 10.39 1.18 1.88
CA GLN A 808 9.84 0.62 0.64
C GLN A 808 10.60 -0.63 0.20
N LEU A 809 9.86 -1.69 -0.09
CA LEU A 809 10.36 -2.94 -0.64
C LEU A 809 10.33 -2.93 -2.18
N GLN A 810 9.58 -2.00 -2.79
CA GLN A 810 9.47 -1.81 -4.25
C GLN A 810 9.88 -0.40 -4.67
N ASN A 811 10.24 -0.24 -5.93
CA ASN A 811 10.42 1.09 -6.52
C ASN A 811 9.04 1.74 -6.75
N PRO A 812 8.81 2.98 -6.28
CA PRO A 812 7.55 3.69 -6.47
C PRO A 812 7.17 3.98 -7.94
N ASP A 813 8.09 3.84 -8.89
CA ASP A 813 7.82 4.07 -10.31
C ASP A 813 7.09 2.90 -11.00
N TYR A 814 6.78 1.81 -10.27
CA TYR A 814 6.04 0.63 -10.74
C TYR A 814 4.80 0.29 -9.90
N ALA A 815 4.38 1.20 -9.00
CA ALA A 815 3.14 1.07 -8.25
C ALA A 815 1.99 1.78 -8.97
#